data_eaa59d8c23f7b7e867efb8628ba700ac
#
_entry.id   eaa59d8c23f7b7e867efb8628ba700ac
#
_cell.length_a   1.000
_cell.length_b   1.000
_cell.length_c   1.000
_cell.angle_alpha   90.00
_cell.angle_beta   90.00
_cell.angle_gamma   90.00
#
_symmetry.space_group_name_H-M   'P 1'
#
loop_
_entity.id
_entity.type
_entity.pdbx_description
1 polymer ?
#
loop_
_entity_poly.entity_id
_entity_poly.type
_entity_poly.pdbx_seq_one_letter_code
_entity_poly.pdbx_strand_id
1 'polypeptide(L)'
;MASDYQDGDYNPIIDEAKQFLKFCNDADTMNRQEALEDLKFASGGDQWPVDLQNSRNLESRPVLTINKLDGYCRQVTNQQRQQRPRIKVHATNTVEDAAEAKVIQGMVRHIEVNSNADNSYDIAYDFAVRAGWGFIRVDHRYKSEDSFDQEIYIDPVENPFTVYWDPNSVAIDGSDAERCLITMMVSKEVFREMYPDAQDTASFTQRGTGDTQSEWITKEDIRIAEYWYTVREKATLYLLSDGRARFADDKDFFDRVKRSGLTIVGERPSVKKTIKWKKLTAIEVLEEKDWVTTDIPIVPVYGRQIVIGDKRKKFGIVRHAKDAQRMYNFWVTSLTESVALAPKAKWIMAEGQDEGHELDWAAANIKSMAYLTYKQTDIEGNPAPPPQRLQPEPPPAGVMAAAAEINADMATIIGIYDPSQQVPGNVSGKALQGQQQQVDLTNFDLYDNLTKSISRVGKIILNMLPKIYDTQRTMRIIGDDGKPDLLTINEKDAVGRVLNDVTVGEYDVVMETGPGYNSKRQEAVEAMMPLLSGNEQLFNAAADLVFRNMDFPGAEVIADRLATLNPLANIDEHSDIPPQAQMAIKNAQAQVQQLTQQLQALQLAMKQRQDIEQVKQDNENKRELMRQTTKAHATETTLEARVHDVTPEQLLAKTRQKLMQLWTYCCTTWTRTVLSVKSICATKNSTKP
;
A
#
# COMPACT_ATOMS: atom_id res chain seq x y z
N MET A 1 -67.68 9.76 -15.61
CA MET A 1 -66.65 8.88 -16.16
C MET A 1 -65.40 9.78 -16.29
N ALA A 2 -64.63 9.84 -15.23
CA ALA A 2 -63.34 10.52 -15.25
C ALA A 2 -62.34 9.50 -15.79
N SER A 3 -61.68 9.87 -16.84
CA SER A 3 -60.61 9.09 -17.46
C SER A 3 -59.42 9.09 -16.47
N ASP A 4 -59.10 7.92 -15.95
CA ASP A 4 -57.84 7.63 -15.30
C ASP A 4 -56.71 7.82 -16.34
N TYR A 5 -56.17 9.02 -16.40
CA TYR A 5 -54.81 9.21 -16.85
C TYR A 5 -53.93 8.65 -15.72
N GLN A 6 -53.37 7.50 -15.93
CA GLN A 6 -52.18 7.08 -15.21
C GLN A 6 -51.09 8.09 -15.56
N ASP A 7 -50.91 9.06 -14.70
CA ASP A 7 -49.71 9.90 -14.64
C ASP A 7 -48.55 8.93 -14.46
N GLY A 8 -47.69 8.86 -15.46
CA GLY A 8 -46.45 8.07 -15.35
C GLY A 8 -45.76 8.43 -14.06
N ASP A 9 -45.43 7.41 -13.27
CA ASP A 9 -44.94 7.49 -11.88
C ASP A 9 -44.00 8.67 -11.65
N TYR A 10 -44.55 9.78 -11.17
CA TYR A 10 -43.80 10.95 -10.70
C TYR A 10 -43.03 10.55 -9.44
N ASN A 11 -41.73 10.29 -9.61
CA ASN A 11 -40.87 10.02 -8.46
C ASN A 11 -40.17 11.29 -8.04
N PRO A 12 -40.57 11.89 -6.90
CA PRO A 12 -40.00 13.17 -6.43
C PRO A 12 -38.49 13.12 -6.19
N ILE A 13 -37.93 11.95 -5.93
CA ILE A 13 -36.50 11.73 -5.71
C ILE A 13 -35.69 11.96 -6.99
N ILE A 14 -36.22 11.61 -8.14
CA ILE A 14 -35.55 11.81 -9.44
C ILE A 14 -35.43 13.31 -9.72
N ASP A 15 -36.50 14.05 -9.47
CA ASP A 15 -36.49 15.51 -9.64
C ASP A 15 -35.57 16.20 -8.61
N GLU A 16 -35.53 15.71 -7.38
CA GLU A 16 -34.59 16.18 -6.37
C GLU A 16 -33.14 15.93 -6.82
N ALA A 17 -32.81 14.74 -7.32
CA ALA A 17 -31.49 14.42 -7.84
C ALA A 17 -31.10 15.29 -9.04
N LYS A 18 -32.04 15.57 -9.95
CA LYS A 18 -31.82 16.48 -11.10
C LYS A 18 -31.58 17.92 -10.63
N GLN A 19 -32.36 18.41 -9.66
CA GLN A 19 -32.19 19.73 -9.09
C GLN A 19 -30.83 19.84 -8.38
N PHE A 20 -30.43 18.79 -7.64
CA PHE A 20 -29.14 18.75 -6.99
C PHE A 20 -27.97 18.73 -8.01
N LEU A 21 -28.09 17.94 -9.08
CA LEU A 21 -27.10 17.95 -10.18
C LEU A 21 -26.95 19.35 -10.77
N LYS A 22 -28.09 20.05 -11.02
CA LYS A 22 -28.06 21.40 -11.52
C LYS A 22 -27.39 22.35 -10.54
N PHE A 23 -27.73 22.28 -9.27
CA PHE A 23 -27.13 23.09 -8.20
C PHE A 23 -25.60 22.91 -8.12
N CYS A 24 -25.13 21.64 -8.18
CA CYS A 24 -23.69 21.36 -8.22
C CYS A 24 -23.02 21.92 -9.48
N ASN A 25 -23.66 21.76 -10.65
CA ASN A 25 -23.12 22.31 -11.88
C ASN A 25 -23.01 23.84 -11.83
N ASP A 26 -24.07 24.52 -11.40
CA ASP A 26 -24.08 26.00 -11.32
C ASP A 26 -23.01 26.51 -10.34
N ALA A 27 -22.80 25.79 -9.23
CA ALA A 27 -21.80 26.16 -8.22
C ALA A 27 -20.34 25.92 -8.65
N ASP A 28 -20.08 24.79 -9.33
CA ASP A 28 -18.71 24.31 -9.61
C ASP A 28 -18.31 24.37 -11.09
N THR A 29 -19.14 24.91 -12.00
CA THR A 29 -18.84 24.96 -13.47
C THR A 29 -17.46 25.52 -13.75
N MET A 30 -17.11 26.66 -13.15
CA MET A 30 -15.80 27.29 -13.37
C MET A 30 -14.66 26.43 -12.87
N ASN A 31 -14.80 25.84 -11.67
CA ASN A 31 -13.77 24.96 -11.11
C ASN A 31 -13.56 23.73 -12.00
N ARG A 32 -14.64 23.11 -12.47
CA ARG A 32 -14.61 21.92 -13.33
C ARG A 32 -13.96 22.22 -14.69
N GLN A 33 -14.34 23.34 -15.33
CA GLN A 33 -13.73 23.76 -16.58
C GLN A 33 -12.22 24.04 -16.42
N GLU A 34 -11.87 24.86 -15.44
CA GLU A 34 -10.48 25.21 -15.16
C GLU A 34 -9.64 23.97 -14.82
N ALA A 35 -10.19 23.00 -14.07
CA ALA A 35 -9.51 21.76 -13.72
C ALA A 35 -9.28 20.83 -14.94
N LEU A 36 -10.24 20.74 -15.85
CA LEU A 36 -10.11 19.99 -17.10
C LEU A 36 -9.00 20.61 -17.99
N GLU A 37 -8.96 21.93 -18.06
CA GLU A 37 -7.87 22.65 -18.75
C GLU A 37 -6.52 22.37 -18.09
N ASP A 38 -6.45 22.34 -16.75
CA ASP A 38 -5.22 22.02 -16.02
C ASP A 38 -4.72 20.60 -16.33
N LEU A 39 -5.62 19.61 -16.41
CA LEU A 39 -5.27 18.22 -16.76
C LEU A 39 -4.79 18.11 -18.21
N LYS A 40 -5.50 18.73 -19.18
CA LYS A 40 -5.08 18.77 -20.58
C LYS A 40 -3.70 19.42 -20.71
N PHE A 41 -3.49 20.51 -20.01
CA PHE A 41 -2.23 21.24 -20.00
C PHE A 41 -1.09 20.42 -19.38
N ALA A 42 -1.34 19.77 -18.24
CA ALA A 42 -0.36 18.90 -17.56
C ALA A 42 0.04 17.68 -18.41
N SER A 43 -0.88 17.16 -19.22
CA SER A 43 -0.59 16.06 -20.17
C SER A 43 0.19 16.48 -21.41
N GLY A 44 0.47 17.77 -21.58
CA GLY A 44 1.17 18.33 -22.74
C GLY A 44 0.27 18.88 -23.83
N GLY A 45 -1.06 18.79 -23.66
CA GLY A 45 -2.05 19.44 -24.54
C GLY A 45 -2.22 20.92 -24.22
N ASP A 46 -2.65 21.68 -25.19
CA ASP A 46 -3.04 23.10 -25.07
C ASP A 46 -1.96 24.01 -24.41
N GLN A 47 -0.68 23.60 -24.48
CA GLN A 47 0.43 24.38 -23.94
C GLN A 47 0.82 25.60 -24.84
N TRP A 48 0.30 25.65 -26.05
CA TRP A 48 0.43 26.78 -26.95
C TRP A 48 -0.92 27.47 -27.11
N PRO A 49 -0.98 28.81 -27.03
CA PRO A 49 -2.16 29.55 -27.46
C PRO A 49 -2.50 29.20 -28.92
N VAL A 50 -3.75 28.89 -29.19
CA VAL A 50 -4.20 28.37 -30.49
C VAL A 50 -3.85 29.33 -31.63
N ASP A 51 -4.04 30.64 -31.44
CA ASP A 51 -3.73 31.64 -32.42
C ASP A 51 -2.23 31.69 -32.77
N LEU A 52 -1.38 31.62 -31.76
CA LEU A 52 0.07 31.61 -31.92
C LEU A 52 0.54 30.31 -32.60
N GLN A 53 -0.02 29.17 -32.22
CA GLN A 53 0.28 27.89 -32.84
C GLN A 53 -0.09 27.88 -34.34
N ASN A 54 -1.29 28.34 -34.65
CA ASN A 54 -1.76 28.44 -36.03
C ASN A 54 -0.91 29.37 -36.87
N SER A 55 -0.56 30.56 -36.35
CA SER A 55 0.33 31.52 -37.05
C SER A 55 1.69 30.89 -37.36
N ARG A 56 2.32 30.23 -36.39
CA ARG A 56 3.61 29.58 -36.60
C ARG A 56 3.53 28.41 -37.59
N ASN A 57 2.44 27.61 -37.54
CA ASN A 57 2.21 26.52 -38.49
C ASN A 57 2.02 27.03 -39.93
N LEU A 58 1.32 28.13 -40.11
CA LEU A 58 1.16 28.78 -41.43
C LEU A 58 2.51 29.26 -42.00
N GLU A 59 3.39 29.74 -41.15
CA GLU A 59 4.74 30.19 -41.51
C GLU A 59 5.75 29.00 -41.57
N SER A 60 5.33 27.76 -41.39
CA SER A 60 6.18 26.57 -41.30
C SER A 60 7.27 26.68 -40.24
N ARG A 61 7.02 27.40 -39.17
CA ARG A 61 7.91 27.57 -38.02
C ARG A 61 7.70 26.48 -36.99
N PRO A 62 8.73 26.02 -36.28
CA PRO A 62 8.62 24.98 -35.30
C PRO A 62 7.69 25.36 -34.12
N VAL A 63 6.93 24.38 -33.62
CA VAL A 63 6.15 24.48 -32.38
C VAL A 63 6.55 23.31 -31.53
N LEU A 64 7.41 23.55 -30.54
CA LEU A 64 7.91 22.48 -29.63
C LEU A 64 7.24 22.60 -28.29
N THR A 65 6.72 21.46 -27.82
CA THR A 65 6.17 21.31 -26.46
C THR A 65 7.12 20.47 -25.61
N ILE A 66 7.79 21.10 -24.67
CA ILE A 66 8.71 20.47 -23.73
C ILE A 66 8.03 20.51 -22.37
N ASN A 67 7.21 19.48 -22.10
CA ASN A 67 6.39 19.42 -20.91
C ASN A 67 7.23 19.08 -19.66
N LYS A 68 7.58 20.07 -18.87
CA LYS A 68 8.25 19.91 -17.57
C LYS A 68 7.27 19.71 -16.42
N LEU A 69 6.04 20.23 -16.56
CA LEU A 69 5.05 20.18 -15.51
C LEU A 69 4.69 18.75 -15.08
N ASP A 70 4.59 17.82 -16.02
CA ASP A 70 4.31 16.43 -15.69
C ASP A 70 5.42 15.82 -14.81
N GLY A 71 6.67 16.14 -15.08
CA GLY A 71 7.80 15.74 -14.23
C GLY A 71 7.70 16.31 -12.82
N TYR A 72 7.31 17.57 -12.69
CA TYR A 72 7.10 18.20 -11.38
C TYR A 72 5.88 17.66 -10.63
N CYS A 73 4.77 17.42 -11.32
CA CYS A 73 3.62 16.73 -10.71
C CYS A 73 4.00 15.36 -10.17
N ARG A 74 4.76 14.57 -10.95
CA ARG A 74 5.24 13.25 -10.49
C ARG A 74 6.19 13.36 -9.31
N GLN A 75 7.00 14.40 -9.21
CA GLN A 75 7.88 14.57 -8.05
C GLN A 75 7.06 14.76 -6.77
N VAL A 76 6.02 15.59 -6.79
CA VAL A 76 5.11 15.80 -5.64
C VAL A 76 4.34 14.51 -5.29
N THR A 77 3.79 13.82 -6.30
CA THR A 77 3.01 12.59 -6.05
C THR A 77 3.90 11.43 -5.59
N ASN A 78 5.13 11.31 -6.11
CA ASN A 78 6.06 10.26 -5.69
C ASN A 78 6.59 10.48 -4.26
N GLN A 79 6.71 11.74 -3.83
CA GLN A 79 7.06 12.04 -2.43
C GLN A 79 6.01 11.48 -1.46
N GLN A 80 4.71 11.65 -1.77
CA GLN A 80 3.63 11.04 -0.99
C GLN A 80 3.72 9.51 -0.99
N ARG A 81 4.06 8.89 -2.12
CA ARG A 81 4.24 7.43 -2.22
C ARG A 81 5.37 6.91 -1.34
N GLN A 82 6.39 7.69 -1.08
CA GLN A 82 7.47 7.35 -0.15
C GLN A 82 7.05 7.49 1.30
N GLN A 83 6.19 8.45 1.61
CA GLN A 83 5.75 8.79 2.98
C GLN A 83 4.27 8.46 3.20
N ARG A 84 3.82 7.28 2.76
CA ARG A 84 2.40 6.90 2.80
C ARG A 84 1.79 7.06 4.18
N PRO A 85 0.73 7.88 4.33
CA PRO A 85 -0.01 7.99 5.58
C PRO A 85 -0.73 6.66 5.85
N ARG A 86 -0.76 6.25 7.12
CA ARG A 86 -1.42 5.01 7.56
C ARG A 86 -2.46 5.31 8.61
N ILE A 87 -3.57 4.58 8.54
CA ILE A 87 -4.62 4.64 9.54
C ILE A 87 -4.14 3.92 10.80
N LYS A 88 -4.20 4.61 11.95
CA LYS A 88 -3.91 4.04 13.26
C LYS A 88 -5.13 4.19 14.17
N VAL A 89 -5.51 3.11 14.83
CA VAL A 89 -6.68 3.06 15.69
C VAL A 89 -6.25 3.09 17.14
N HIS A 90 -6.84 3.97 17.92
CA HIS A 90 -6.62 4.10 19.36
C HIS A 90 -7.93 3.89 20.11
N ALA A 91 -7.85 3.20 21.24
CA ALA A 91 -8.95 3.12 22.20
C ALA A 91 -9.14 4.45 22.91
N THR A 92 -10.39 4.87 23.12
CA THR A 92 -10.70 6.18 23.70
C THR A 92 -10.94 6.08 25.21
N ASN A 93 -11.39 4.95 25.74
CA ASN A 93 -11.99 4.92 27.08
C ASN A 93 -11.26 4.08 28.13
N THR A 94 -10.66 2.92 27.83
CA THR A 94 -10.05 2.06 28.86
C THR A 94 -8.80 1.34 28.40
N VAL A 95 -7.98 0.88 29.37
CA VAL A 95 -6.77 0.07 29.09
C VAL A 95 -7.15 -1.31 28.56
N GLU A 96 -8.32 -1.83 28.93
CA GLU A 96 -8.82 -3.13 28.46
C GLU A 96 -9.14 -3.08 26.95
N ASP A 97 -9.59 -1.92 26.44
CA ASP A 97 -9.87 -1.74 25.00
C ASP A 97 -8.59 -1.65 24.14
N ALA A 98 -7.41 -1.56 24.76
CA ALA A 98 -6.14 -1.48 24.01
C ALA A 98 -5.80 -2.77 23.25
N ALA A 99 -6.19 -3.93 23.76
CA ALA A 99 -6.01 -5.21 23.06
C ALA A 99 -6.96 -5.33 21.87
N GLU A 100 -8.22 -4.92 22.06
CA GLU A 100 -9.23 -4.90 21.00
C GLU A 100 -8.89 -3.86 19.92
N ALA A 101 -8.33 -2.69 20.32
CA ALA A 101 -7.85 -1.69 19.37
C ALA A 101 -6.75 -2.25 18.43
N LYS A 102 -5.87 -3.14 18.92
CA LYS A 102 -4.89 -3.84 18.07
C LYS A 102 -5.55 -4.78 17.06
N VAL A 103 -6.61 -5.46 17.46
CA VAL A 103 -7.39 -6.33 16.56
C VAL A 103 -8.03 -5.49 15.47
N ILE A 104 -8.72 -4.41 15.83
CA ILE A 104 -9.36 -3.49 14.89
C ILE A 104 -8.32 -2.83 13.97
N GLN A 105 -7.17 -2.45 14.50
CA GLN A 105 -6.03 -1.96 13.72
C GLN A 105 -5.59 -2.98 12.66
N GLY A 106 -5.46 -4.24 13.06
CA GLY A 106 -5.10 -5.35 12.16
C GLY A 106 -6.16 -5.58 11.08
N MET A 107 -7.45 -5.42 11.41
CA MET A 107 -8.56 -5.50 10.47
C MET A 107 -8.54 -4.34 9.47
N VAL A 108 -8.34 -3.10 9.92
CA VAL A 108 -8.22 -1.93 9.03
C VAL A 108 -7.07 -2.11 8.05
N ARG A 109 -5.92 -2.56 8.50
CA ARG A 109 -4.79 -2.87 7.62
C ARG A 109 -5.09 -3.98 6.62
N HIS A 110 -5.82 -5.01 7.07
CA HIS A 110 -6.26 -6.05 6.16
C HIS A 110 -7.17 -5.50 5.06
N ILE A 111 -8.12 -4.62 5.41
CA ILE A 111 -9.00 -3.93 4.46
C ILE A 111 -8.17 -3.08 3.48
N GLU A 112 -7.20 -2.29 3.95
CA GLU A 112 -6.32 -1.49 3.10
C GLU A 112 -5.54 -2.36 2.11
N VAL A 113 -4.94 -3.46 2.57
CA VAL A 113 -4.17 -4.38 1.72
C VAL A 113 -5.07 -5.13 0.73
N ASN A 114 -6.21 -5.66 1.19
CA ASN A 114 -7.15 -6.42 0.36
C ASN A 114 -7.76 -5.54 -0.76
N SER A 115 -8.02 -4.28 -0.45
CA SER A 115 -8.55 -3.29 -1.39
C SER A 115 -7.51 -2.69 -2.32
N ASN A 116 -6.20 -2.93 -2.08
CA ASN A 116 -5.13 -2.16 -2.71
C ASN A 116 -5.34 -0.64 -2.52
N ALA A 117 -5.68 -0.24 -1.30
CA ALA A 117 -6.06 1.14 -0.96
C ALA A 117 -5.00 2.18 -1.34
N ASP A 118 -3.73 1.78 -1.34
CA ASP A 118 -2.61 2.62 -1.80
C ASP A 118 -2.86 3.18 -3.21
N ASN A 119 -3.40 2.35 -4.12
CA ASN A 119 -3.73 2.80 -5.48
C ASN A 119 -4.88 3.83 -5.47
N SER A 120 -5.88 3.63 -4.62
CA SER A 120 -7.01 4.56 -4.48
C SER A 120 -6.56 5.91 -3.93
N TYR A 121 -5.67 5.91 -2.95
CA TYR A 121 -5.07 7.13 -2.39
C TYR A 121 -4.17 7.84 -3.41
N ASP A 122 -3.34 7.09 -4.14
CA ASP A 122 -2.44 7.62 -5.16
C ASP A 122 -3.22 8.30 -6.30
N ILE A 123 -4.30 7.69 -6.79
CA ILE A 123 -5.16 8.27 -7.85
C ILE A 123 -5.84 9.54 -7.36
N ALA A 124 -6.47 9.49 -6.18
CA ALA A 124 -7.15 10.66 -5.62
C ALA A 124 -6.19 11.83 -5.39
N TYR A 125 -4.98 11.54 -4.92
CA TYR A 125 -3.94 12.54 -4.71
C TYR A 125 -3.39 13.12 -6.01
N ASP A 126 -3.14 12.29 -7.02
CA ASP A 126 -2.67 12.78 -8.34
C ASP A 126 -3.67 13.77 -8.95
N PHE A 127 -4.97 13.47 -8.86
CA PHE A 127 -6.01 14.42 -9.29
C PHE A 127 -6.05 15.70 -8.43
N ALA A 128 -5.90 15.58 -7.11
CA ALA A 128 -5.85 16.75 -6.24
C ALA A 128 -4.64 17.65 -6.56
N VAL A 129 -3.48 17.06 -6.83
CA VAL A 129 -2.25 17.78 -7.21
C VAL A 129 -2.39 18.45 -8.58
N ARG A 130 -2.98 17.78 -9.57
CA ARG A 130 -3.10 18.30 -10.95
C ARG A 130 -4.31 19.20 -11.15
N ALA A 131 -5.48 18.73 -10.75
CA ALA A 131 -6.79 19.35 -11.03
C ALA A 131 -7.39 20.09 -9.85
N GLY A 132 -6.93 19.82 -8.63
CA GLY A 132 -7.41 20.46 -7.41
C GLY A 132 -8.35 19.64 -6.57
N TRP A 133 -8.85 18.48 -7.04
CA TRP A 133 -9.59 17.52 -6.22
C TRP A 133 -9.60 16.12 -6.82
N GLY A 134 -9.68 15.13 -5.95
CA GLY A 134 -9.94 13.73 -6.23
C GLY A 134 -10.93 13.17 -5.22
N PHE A 135 -11.31 11.91 -5.35
CA PHE A 135 -12.23 11.25 -4.43
C PHE A 135 -11.78 9.82 -4.14
N ILE A 136 -12.11 9.36 -2.93
CA ILE A 136 -11.93 7.99 -2.48
C ILE A 136 -13.32 7.45 -2.14
N ARG A 137 -13.63 6.22 -2.51
CA ARG A 137 -14.91 5.56 -2.20
C ARG A 137 -14.65 4.43 -1.21
N VAL A 138 -15.47 4.35 -0.16
CA VAL A 138 -15.53 3.20 0.74
C VAL A 138 -16.81 2.44 0.43
N ASP A 139 -16.72 1.15 0.14
CA ASP A 139 -17.86 0.33 -0.23
C ASP A 139 -17.84 -0.99 0.55
N HIS A 140 -18.92 -1.75 0.49
CA HIS A 140 -18.99 -3.11 0.98
C HIS A 140 -19.66 -4.01 -0.04
N ARG A 141 -19.14 -5.20 -0.20
CA ARG A 141 -19.66 -6.20 -1.13
C ARG A 141 -19.35 -7.60 -0.62
N TYR A 142 -20.03 -8.58 -1.16
CA TYR A 142 -19.75 -9.98 -0.84
C TYR A 142 -18.31 -10.31 -1.24
N LYS A 143 -17.66 -11.13 -0.39
CA LYS A 143 -16.29 -11.59 -0.60
C LYS A 143 -16.13 -12.34 -1.91
N SER A 144 -17.11 -13.17 -2.26
CA SER A 144 -17.21 -13.90 -3.51
C SER A 144 -18.68 -14.18 -3.80
N GLU A 145 -19.01 -14.57 -5.02
CA GLU A 145 -20.40 -14.83 -5.46
C GLU A 145 -21.06 -16.00 -4.70
N ASP A 146 -20.28 -16.88 -4.12
CA ASP A 146 -20.72 -18.05 -3.34
C ASP A 146 -20.61 -17.83 -1.82
N SER A 147 -20.28 -16.64 -1.35
CA SER A 147 -20.15 -16.29 0.06
C SER A 147 -21.29 -15.38 0.53
N PHE A 148 -21.76 -15.61 1.76
CA PHE A 148 -22.64 -14.67 2.47
C PHE A 148 -21.86 -13.62 3.28
N ASP A 149 -20.53 -13.79 3.41
CA ASP A 149 -19.70 -12.84 4.13
C ASP A 149 -19.48 -11.60 3.27
N GLN A 150 -19.72 -10.42 3.86
CA GLN A 150 -19.40 -9.14 3.26
C GLN A 150 -18.05 -8.64 3.76
N GLU A 151 -17.33 -7.94 2.89
CA GLU A 151 -16.07 -7.27 3.21
C GLU A 151 -16.13 -5.81 2.79
N ILE A 152 -15.37 -4.98 3.50
CA ILE A 152 -15.23 -3.55 3.22
C ILE A 152 -14.11 -3.36 2.21
N TYR A 153 -14.31 -2.45 1.25
CA TYR A 153 -13.35 -2.12 0.21
C TYR A 153 -13.13 -0.61 0.12
N ILE A 154 -11.92 -0.22 -0.26
CA ILE A 154 -11.53 1.16 -0.56
C ILE A 154 -11.26 1.25 -2.05
N ASP A 155 -12.21 1.75 -2.79
CA ASP A 155 -12.16 1.79 -4.25
C ASP A 155 -11.70 3.16 -4.77
N PRO A 156 -10.93 3.22 -5.87
CA PRO A 156 -10.57 4.48 -6.52
C PRO A 156 -11.76 5.07 -7.27
N VAL A 157 -11.85 6.38 -7.28
CA VAL A 157 -12.71 7.09 -8.22
C VAL A 157 -11.85 7.53 -9.40
N GLU A 158 -11.89 6.75 -10.49
CA GLU A 158 -11.03 6.97 -11.66
C GLU A 158 -11.25 8.33 -12.33
N ASN A 159 -12.49 8.82 -12.33
CA ASN A 159 -12.84 10.10 -12.91
C ASN A 159 -13.54 10.98 -11.87
N PRO A 160 -12.82 11.94 -11.24
CA PRO A 160 -13.42 12.82 -10.24
C PRO A 160 -14.50 13.77 -10.82
N PHE A 161 -14.56 13.95 -12.13
CA PHE A 161 -15.57 14.78 -12.80
C PHE A 161 -16.96 14.10 -12.86
N THR A 162 -17.05 12.81 -12.58
CA THR A 162 -18.33 12.10 -12.46
C THR A 162 -19.00 12.34 -11.11
N VAL A 163 -18.26 12.81 -10.11
CA VAL A 163 -18.76 13.08 -8.76
C VAL A 163 -19.25 14.53 -8.66
N TYR A 164 -20.48 14.68 -8.22
CA TYR A 164 -21.12 15.96 -7.90
C TYR A 164 -21.28 16.04 -6.39
N TRP A 165 -20.37 16.79 -5.78
CA TRP A 165 -20.27 16.94 -4.34
C TRP A 165 -21.11 18.11 -3.84
N ASP A 166 -21.63 18.01 -2.62
CA ASP A 166 -22.45 19.06 -1.99
C ASP A 166 -21.69 20.39 -1.95
N PRO A 167 -22.18 21.45 -2.66
CA PRO A 167 -21.54 22.76 -2.64
C PRO A 167 -21.55 23.44 -1.28
N ASN A 168 -22.48 23.04 -0.37
CA ASN A 168 -22.59 23.58 0.97
C ASN A 168 -21.57 22.98 1.94
N SER A 169 -20.91 21.87 1.54
CA SER A 169 -19.87 21.27 2.38
C SER A 169 -18.67 22.19 2.51
N VAL A 170 -18.28 22.49 3.75
CA VAL A 170 -17.17 23.37 4.12
C VAL A 170 -15.97 22.60 4.65
N ALA A 171 -16.22 21.45 5.26
CA ALA A 171 -15.18 20.60 5.83
C ALA A 171 -14.24 20.06 4.74
N ILE A 172 -12.93 20.11 5.02
CA ILE A 172 -11.91 19.61 4.07
C ILE A 172 -12.05 18.10 3.85
N ASP A 173 -12.46 17.37 4.89
CA ASP A 173 -12.68 15.91 4.86
C ASP A 173 -14.09 15.52 4.37
N GLY A 174 -14.94 16.48 4.04
CA GLY A 174 -16.29 16.27 3.56
C GLY A 174 -17.27 15.70 4.60
N SER A 175 -16.94 15.77 5.89
CA SER A 175 -17.76 15.20 6.98
C SER A 175 -19.14 15.86 7.13
N ASP A 176 -19.29 17.08 6.66
CA ASP A 176 -20.50 17.91 6.74
C ASP A 176 -21.40 17.79 5.50
N ALA A 177 -21.00 17.05 4.48
CA ALA A 177 -21.81 16.88 3.28
C ALA A 177 -23.10 16.12 3.57
N GLU A 178 -24.19 16.60 2.99
CA GLU A 178 -25.52 16.00 3.11
C GLU A 178 -25.94 15.21 1.87
N ARG A 179 -25.33 15.52 0.73
CA ARG A 179 -25.69 14.92 -0.55
C ARG A 179 -24.45 14.68 -1.41
N CYS A 180 -24.51 13.64 -2.21
CA CYS A 180 -23.52 13.36 -3.25
C CYS A 180 -24.21 12.64 -4.41
N LEU A 181 -23.82 12.98 -5.64
CA LEU A 181 -24.32 12.29 -6.82
C LEU A 181 -23.13 11.88 -7.68
N ILE A 182 -23.11 10.60 -8.09
CA ILE A 182 -22.08 10.06 -8.96
C ILE A 182 -22.75 9.62 -10.25
N THR A 183 -22.24 10.06 -11.39
CA THR A 183 -22.77 9.64 -12.69
C THR A 183 -21.82 8.64 -13.34
N MET A 184 -22.39 7.65 -14.00
CA MET A 184 -21.66 6.70 -14.85
C MET A 184 -22.31 6.59 -16.21
N MET A 185 -21.50 6.39 -17.24
CA MET A 185 -21.99 6.09 -18.58
C MET A 185 -21.94 4.59 -18.80
N VAL A 186 -23.04 4.01 -19.20
CA VAL A 186 -23.18 2.58 -19.47
C VAL A 186 -23.74 2.41 -20.88
N SER A 187 -23.15 1.54 -21.69
CA SER A 187 -23.71 1.26 -23.01
C SER A 187 -25.08 0.63 -22.87
N LYS A 188 -25.95 0.93 -23.83
CA LYS A 188 -27.34 0.39 -23.85
C LYS A 188 -27.40 -1.13 -23.82
N GLU A 189 -26.39 -1.79 -24.40
CA GLU A 189 -26.30 -3.26 -24.38
C GLU A 189 -26.07 -3.77 -22.98
N VAL A 190 -25.07 -3.24 -22.30
CA VAL A 190 -24.73 -3.60 -20.89
C VAL A 190 -25.88 -3.19 -19.97
N PHE A 191 -26.50 -2.03 -20.20
CA PHE A 191 -27.65 -1.60 -19.41
C PHE A 191 -28.84 -2.58 -19.48
N ARG A 192 -29.18 -3.07 -20.67
CA ARG A 192 -30.26 -4.06 -20.86
C ARG A 192 -29.92 -5.42 -20.23
N GLU A 193 -28.64 -5.78 -20.20
CA GLU A 193 -28.19 -6.99 -19.53
C GLU A 193 -28.31 -6.87 -18.01
N MET A 194 -27.91 -5.71 -17.46
CA MET A 194 -27.97 -5.46 -16.02
C MET A 194 -29.41 -5.20 -15.52
N TYR A 195 -30.21 -4.54 -16.31
CA TYR A 195 -31.60 -4.11 -15.95
C TYR A 195 -32.59 -4.43 -17.07
N PRO A 196 -32.95 -5.71 -17.27
CA PRO A 196 -33.79 -6.14 -18.38
C PRO A 196 -35.20 -5.54 -18.33
N ASP A 197 -35.70 -5.21 -17.14
CA ASP A 197 -37.03 -4.63 -16.93
C ASP A 197 -37.09 -3.09 -17.02
N ALA A 198 -35.93 -2.45 -17.12
CA ALA A 198 -35.82 -1.00 -17.10
C ALA A 198 -35.91 -0.37 -18.50
N GLN A 199 -36.37 0.88 -18.56
CA GLN A 199 -36.49 1.62 -19.81
C GLN A 199 -35.11 2.12 -20.31
N ASP A 200 -34.74 1.71 -21.52
CA ASP A 200 -33.44 2.08 -22.12
C ASP A 200 -33.49 3.38 -22.97
N THR A 201 -34.62 4.08 -22.97
CA THR A 201 -34.86 5.24 -23.84
C THR A 201 -34.45 6.58 -23.23
N ALA A 202 -34.23 6.64 -21.91
CA ALA A 202 -33.95 7.87 -21.21
C ALA A 202 -32.55 7.86 -20.56
N SER A 203 -31.78 8.84 -20.92
CA SER A 203 -30.49 9.14 -20.30
C SER A 203 -30.67 10.22 -19.23
N PHE A 204 -29.89 10.14 -18.13
CA PHE A 204 -29.82 11.18 -17.10
C PHE A 204 -29.07 12.39 -17.68
N THR A 205 -29.71 13.08 -18.62
CA THR A 205 -29.16 14.27 -19.29
C THR A 205 -29.93 15.51 -18.88
N GLN A 206 -29.20 16.53 -18.48
CA GLN A 206 -29.76 17.85 -18.34
C GLN A 206 -29.66 18.58 -19.69
N ARG A 207 -30.82 18.87 -20.33
CA ARG A 207 -30.83 19.74 -21.50
C ARG A 207 -30.57 21.17 -21.10
N GLY A 208 -29.47 21.71 -21.61
CA GLY A 208 -29.20 23.16 -21.61
C GLY A 208 -28.46 23.63 -20.36
N THR A 209 -27.27 23.94 -20.54
CA THR A 209 -26.34 24.93 -20.00
C THR A 209 -24.93 24.33 -19.98
N GLY A 210 -24.13 24.71 -20.99
CA GLY A 210 -22.68 24.63 -20.89
C GLY A 210 -22.10 23.30 -20.41
N ASP A 211 -22.73 22.19 -20.78
CA ASP A 211 -22.23 20.88 -20.39
C ASP A 211 -20.96 20.60 -21.19
N THR A 212 -19.82 21.01 -20.63
CA THR A 212 -18.49 20.67 -21.14
C THR A 212 -18.24 19.16 -21.14
N GLN A 213 -19.17 18.37 -20.63
CA GLN A 213 -19.18 16.91 -20.66
C GLN A 213 -19.85 16.31 -21.89
N SER A 214 -20.32 17.12 -22.85
CA SER A 214 -20.90 16.64 -24.10
C SER A 214 -19.96 15.72 -24.90
N GLU A 215 -18.66 15.84 -24.71
CA GLU A 215 -17.67 14.95 -25.31
C GLU A 215 -17.72 13.50 -24.77
N TRP A 216 -18.36 13.29 -23.61
CA TRP A 216 -18.46 11.98 -22.94
C TRP A 216 -19.82 11.30 -23.15
N ILE A 217 -20.73 11.91 -23.92
CA ILE A 217 -22.07 11.38 -24.18
C ILE A 217 -22.10 10.92 -25.62
N THR A 218 -21.98 9.60 -25.84
CA THR A 218 -22.26 9.01 -27.12
C THR A 218 -23.78 8.72 -27.23
N LYS A 219 -24.33 8.73 -28.46
CA LYS A 219 -25.77 8.47 -28.70
C LYS A 219 -26.21 7.08 -28.25
N GLU A 220 -25.28 6.21 -27.93
CA GLU A 220 -25.49 4.78 -27.63
C GLU A 220 -25.43 4.46 -26.12
N ASP A 221 -25.02 5.42 -25.28
CA ASP A 221 -24.85 5.20 -23.85
C ASP A 221 -25.98 5.81 -23.03
N ILE A 222 -26.28 5.19 -21.89
CA ILE A 222 -27.23 5.69 -20.88
C ILE A 222 -26.42 6.19 -19.67
N ARG A 223 -26.72 7.41 -19.24
CA ARG A 223 -26.18 7.94 -18.00
C ARG A 223 -27.02 7.47 -16.82
N ILE A 224 -26.43 6.73 -15.91
CA ILE A 224 -26.99 6.31 -14.64
C ILE A 224 -26.39 7.21 -13.55
N ALA A 225 -27.18 7.53 -12.53
CA ALA A 225 -26.72 8.29 -11.39
C ALA A 225 -26.90 7.48 -10.10
N GLU A 226 -25.88 7.47 -9.24
CA GLU A 226 -25.96 7.05 -7.85
C GLU A 226 -26.19 8.30 -7.00
N TYR A 227 -27.31 8.37 -6.32
CA TYR A 227 -27.68 9.49 -5.47
C TYR A 227 -27.62 9.10 -3.99
N TRP A 228 -26.76 9.77 -3.27
CA TRP A 228 -26.56 9.65 -1.84
C TRP A 228 -27.14 10.86 -1.14
N TYR A 229 -28.02 10.65 -0.17
CA TYR A 229 -28.63 11.75 0.57
C TYR A 229 -28.90 11.39 2.03
N THR A 230 -28.82 12.42 2.86
CA THR A 230 -29.04 12.32 4.30
C THR A 230 -30.52 12.54 4.61
N VAL A 231 -31.11 11.59 5.35
CA VAL A 231 -32.44 11.74 5.95
C VAL A 231 -32.27 11.98 7.44
N ARG A 232 -32.97 12.99 7.94
CA ARG A 232 -32.94 13.36 9.35
C ARG A 232 -34.33 13.22 9.94
N GLU A 233 -34.49 12.30 10.87
CA GLU A 233 -35.75 12.04 11.55
C GLU A 233 -35.66 12.42 13.02
N LYS A 234 -36.67 13.05 13.55
CA LYS A 234 -36.76 13.32 14.99
C LYS A 234 -37.00 12.00 15.71
N ALA A 235 -36.12 11.64 16.61
CA ALA A 235 -36.19 10.40 17.37
C ALA A 235 -35.76 10.62 18.82
N THR A 236 -36.22 9.74 19.71
CA THR A 236 -35.78 9.75 21.11
C THR A 236 -34.59 8.83 21.28
N LEU A 237 -33.53 9.35 21.87
CA LEU A 237 -32.33 8.59 22.22
C LEU A 237 -32.48 8.09 23.66
N TYR A 238 -32.31 6.79 23.88
CA TYR A 238 -32.41 6.13 25.18
C TYR A 238 -31.01 5.72 25.67
N LEU A 239 -30.70 6.10 26.92
CA LEU A 239 -29.51 5.65 27.60
C LEU A 239 -29.86 4.38 28.39
N LEU A 240 -29.15 3.29 28.12
CA LEU A 240 -29.33 1.98 28.77
C LEU A 240 -28.41 1.86 30.00
N SER A 241 -28.72 0.91 30.86
CA SER A 241 -27.96 0.66 32.10
C SER A 241 -26.52 0.16 31.86
N ASP A 242 -26.19 -0.28 30.65
CA ASP A 242 -24.86 -0.62 30.23
C ASP A 242 -24.03 0.59 29.75
N GLY A 243 -24.59 1.83 29.89
CA GLY A 243 -23.95 3.05 29.44
C GLY A 243 -24.11 3.36 27.95
N ARG A 244 -24.71 2.47 27.16
CA ARG A 244 -24.91 2.69 25.72
C ARG A 244 -26.16 3.49 25.42
N ALA A 245 -26.02 4.42 24.47
CA ALA A 245 -27.15 5.19 23.96
C ALA A 245 -27.65 4.57 22.65
N ARG A 246 -29.00 4.31 22.58
CA ARG A 246 -29.62 3.72 21.37
C ARG A 246 -30.92 4.42 21.03
N PHE A 247 -31.22 4.49 19.74
CA PHE A 247 -32.52 4.87 19.24
C PHE A 247 -33.50 3.70 19.33
N ALA A 248 -34.80 3.97 19.52
CA ALA A 248 -35.83 2.97 19.39
C ALA A 248 -36.10 2.75 17.87
N ASP A 249 -35.38 1.79 17.27
CA ASP A 249 -35.44 1.56 15.83
C ASP A 249 -36.72 0.82 15.42
N ASP A 250 -37.24 -0.08 16.27
CA ASP A 250 -38.40 -0.94 16.02
C ASP A 250 -39.41 -0.91 17.14
N LYS A 251 -40.61 -1.38 16.87
CA LYS A 251 -41.66 -1.59 17.89
C LYS A 251 -41.22 -2.54 19.00
N ASP A 252 -40.34 -3.47 18.70
CA ASP A 252 -39.82 -4.50 19.61
C ASP A 252 -38.57 -4.03 20.41
N PHE A 253 -38.11 -2.81 20.24
CA PHE A 253 -36.95 -2.26 20.93
C PHE A 253 -37.07 -2.44 22.46
N PHE A 254 -38.21 -2.01 23.05
CA PHE A 254 -38.43 -2.09 24.49
C PHE A 254 -38.49 -3.52 25.00
N ASP A 255 -39.03 -4.44 24.22
CA ASP A 255 -39.11 -5.88 24.56
C ASP A 255 -37.72 -6.54 24.46
N ARG A 256 -36.88 -6.12 23.52
CA ARG A 256 -35.49 -6.58 23.43
C ARG A 256 -34.65 -6.09 24.62
N VAL A 257 -34.79 -4.82 25.00
CA VAL A 257 -34.12 -4.24 26.16
C VAL A 257 -34.53 -4.99 27.44
N LYS A 258 -35.80 -5.33 27.61
CA LYS A 258 -36.27 -6.11 28.77
C LYS A 258 -35.72 -7.54 28.76
N ARG A 259 -35.72 -8.20 27.60
CA ARG A 259 -35.20 -9.59 27.45
C ARG A 259 -33.69 -9.68 27.74
N SER A 260 -32.93 -8.65 27.41
CA SER A 260 -31.50 -8.57 27.73
C SER A 260 -31.20 -8.15 29.17
N GLY A 261 -32.22 -7.93 30.01
CA GLY A 261 -32.05 -7.52 31.42
C GLY A 261 -31.57 -6.09 31.61
N LEU A 262 -31.55 -5.28 30.55
CA LEU A 262 -31.14 -3.89 30.58
C LEU A 262 -32.31 -3.00 30.97
N THR A 263 -32.02 -1.88 31.63
CA THR A 263 -33.01 -0.86 31.99
C THR A 263 -32.66 0.48 31.32
N ILE A 264 -33.69 1.27 31.05
CA ILE A 264 -33.52 2.60 30.50
C ILE A 264 -33.22 3.54 31.67
N VAL A 265 -32.09 4.21 31.66
CA VAL A 265 -31.60 5.13 32.69
C VAL A 265 -32.00 6.56 32.38
N GLY A 266 -32.10 6.92 31.10
CA GLY A 266 -32.44 8.27 30.67
C GLY A 266 -32.91 8.30 29.21
N GLU A 267 -33.62 9.39 28.88
CA GLU A 267 -34.05 9.64 27.51
C GLU A 267 -33.86 11.14 27.16
N ARG A 268 -33.58 11.40 25.88
CA ARG A 268 -33.54 12.77 25.36
C ARG A 268 -34.03 12.83 23.91
N PRO A 269 -34.68 13.93 23.50
CA PRO A 269 -34.96 14.17 22.11
C PRO A 269 -33.68 14.35 21.33
N SER A 270 -33.59 13.73 20.17
CA SER A 270 -32.44 13.76 19.29
C SER A 270 -32.88 13.67 17.81
N VAL A 271 -31.93 13.69 16.90
CA VAL A 271 -32.18 13.54 15.48
C VAL A 271 -31.40 12.30 15.00
N LYS A 272 -32.13 11.31 14.50
CA LYS A 272 -31.54 10.14 13.86
C LYS A 272 -31.14 10.51 12.44
N LYS A 273 -29.84 10.39 12.12
CA LYS A 273 -29.28 10.61 10.79
C LYS A 273 -29.12 9.25 10.12
N THR A 274 -29.71 9.08 8.93
CA THR A 274 -29.55 7.90 8.06
C THR A 274 -29.15 8.34 6.67
N ILE A 275 -28.29 7.58 6.02
CA ILE A 275 -27.92 7.80 4.63
C ILE A 275 -28.71 6.83 3.77
N LYS A 276 -29.31 7.35 2.71
CA LYS A 276 -29.99 6.57 1.69
C LYS A 276 -29.23 6.65 0.40
N TRP A 277 -29.18 5.53 -0.28
CA TRP A 277 -28.60 5.40 -1.61
C TRP A 277 -29.62 4.92 -2.60
N LYS A 278 -29.68 5.60 -3.73
CA LYS A 278 -30.53 5.22 -4.85
C LYS A 278 -29.75 5.30 -6.14
N LYS A 279 -29.91 4.28 -6.97
CA LYS A 279 -29.39 4.25 -8.32
C LYS A 279 -30.53 4.53 -9.28
N LEU A 280 -30.38 5.53 -10.11
CA LEU A 280 -31.48 6.06 -10.93
C LEU A 280 -31.03 6.38 -12.34
N THR A 281 -32.01 6.28 -13.25
CA THR A 281 -31.96 6.91 -14.57
C THR A 281 -32.71 8.26 -14.56
N ALA A 282 -32.88 8.87 -15.71
CA ALA A 282 -33.65 10.10 -15.80
C ALA A 282 -35.16 9.91 -15.52
N ILE A 283 -35.67 8.67 -15.51
CA ILE A 283 -37.11 8.35 -15.45
C ILE A 283 -37.44 7.48 -14.24
N GLU A 284 -36.58 6.54 -13.87
CA GLU A 284 -36.90 5.51 -12.88
C GLU A 284 -35.76 5.28 -11.88
N VAL A 285 -36.12 4.71 -10.74
CA VAL A 285 -35.18 4.24 -9.71
C VAL A 285 -34.91 2.77 -9.98
N LEU A 286 -33.62 2.45 -10.25
CA LEU A 286 -33.17 1.09 -10.56
C LEU A 286 -32.96 0.27 -9.29
N GLU A 287 -32.30 0.86 -8.30
CA GLU A 287 -31.97 0.23 -7.03
C GLU A 287 -32.12 1.22 -5.88
N GLU A 288 -32.50 0.70 -4.73
CA GLU A 288 -32.63 1.48 -3.49
C GLU A 288 -32.08 0.70 -2.31
N LYS A 289 -31.26 1.34 -1.48
CA LYS A 289 -30.72 0.75 -0.24
C LYS A 289 -30.58 1.80 0.86
N ASP A 290 -30.87 1.40 2.09
CA ASP A 290 -30.44 2.15 3.26
C ASP A 290 -28.98 1.86 3.52
N TRP A 291 -28.18 2.92 3.62
CA TRP A 291 -26.74 2.75 3.84
C TRP A 291 -26.44 2.33 5.27
N VAL A 292 -25.38 1.55 5.41
CA VAL A 292 -25.01 0.92 6.68
C VAL A 292 -24.60 1.95 7.73
N THR A 293 -23.96 3.07 7.33
CA THR A 293 -23.45 4.09 8.24
C THR A 293 -24.22 5.41 8.15
N THR A 294 -23.89 6.35 9.05
CA THR A 294 -24.43 7.71 9.07
C THR A 294 -23.63 8.68 8.22
N ASP A 295 -22.66 8.19 7.47
CA ASP A 295 -21.73 9.00 6.69
C ASP A 295 -21.79 8.61 5.22
N ILE A 296 -21.70 9.61 4.33
CA ILE A 296 -21.57 9.36 2.89
C ILE A 296 -20.24 8.68 2.64
N PRO A 297 -20.20 7.52 1.93
CA PRO A 297 -18.99 6.71 1.78
C PRO A 297 -18.05 7.23 0.68
N ILE A 298 -18.17 8.47 0.31
CA ILE A 298 -17.30 9.15 -0.65
C ILE A 298 -16.55 10.25 0.10
N VAL A 299 -15.23 10.26 -0.03
CA VAL A 299 -14.37 11.19 0.68
C VAL A 299 -13.60 12.04 -0.33
N PRO A 300 -13.77 13.37 -0.30
CA PRO A 300 -13.02 14.27 -1.15
C PRO A 300 -11.56 14.39 -0.69
N VAL A 301 -10.65 14.47 -1.64
CA VAL A 301 -9.25 14.83 -1.45
C VAL A 301 -9.04 16.14 -2.19
N TYR A 302 -8.88 17.23 -1.45
CA TYR A 302 -8.71 18.54 -2.05
C TYR A 302 -7.24 18.92 -2.21
N GLY A 303 -6.93 19.58 -3.32
CA GLY A 303 -5.71 20.35 -3.51
C GLY A 303 -5.76 21.64 -2.67
N ARG A 304 -5.51 22.75 -3.31
CA ARG A 304 -5.59 24.07 -2.70
C ARG A 304 -6.97 24.69 -2.88
N GLN A 305 -7.46 25.37 -1.85
CA GLN A 305 -8.74 26.05 -1.88
C GLN A 305 -8.59 27.48 -1.43
N ILE A 306 -9.25 28.39 -2.14
CA ILE A 306 -9.34 29.82 -1.80
C ILE A 306 -10.80 30.26 -1.95
N VAL A 307 -11.27 31.01 -0.98
CA VAL A 307 -12.61 31.64 -1.04
C VAL A 307 -12.43 33.08 -1.51
N ILE A 308 -13.03 33.41 -2.66
CA ILE A 308 -13.01 34.76 -3.24
C ILE A 308 -14.46 35.22 -3.38
N GLY A 309 -14.86 36.18 -2.55
CA GLY A 309 -16.27 36.55 -2.39
C GLY A 309 -17.04 35.35 -1.82
N ASP A 310 -18.08 34.91 -2.51
CA ASP A 310 -18.95 33.80 -2.13
C ASP A 310 -18.55 32.47 -2.84
N LYS A 311 -17.49 32.50 -3.68
CA LYS A 311 -17.10 31.36 -4.49
C LYS A 311 -15.83 30.71 -3.97
N ARG A 312 -15.87 29.40 -3.76
CA ARG A 312 -14.70 28.59 -3.43
C ARG A 312 -14.03 28.15 -4.72
N LYS A 313 -12.81 28.60 -4.94
CA LYS A 313 -11.94 28.14 -6.02
C LYS A 313 -11.09 26.97 -5.53
N LYS A 314 -11.05 25.92 -6.35
CA LYS A 314 -10.27 24.70 -6.14
C LYS A 314 -9.24 24.59 -7.24
N PHE A 315 -7.98 24.31 -6.91
CA PHE A 315 -6.92 24.19 -7.90
C PHE A 315 -5.76 23.34 -7.40
N GLY A 316 -5.02 22.78 -8.35
CA GLY A 316 -3.77 22.08 -8.12
C GLY A 316 -2.56 22.98 -8.36
N ILE A 317 -1.38 22.36 -8.39
CA ILE A 317 -0.10 23.06 -8.64
C ILE A 317 0.02 23.55 -10.09
N VAL A 318 -0.66 22.90 -11.03
CA VAL A 318 -0.59 23.20 -12.47
C VAL A 318 -1.08 24.61 -12.79
N ARG A 319 -2.15 25.05 -12.12
CA ARG A 319 -2.84 26.32 -12.41
C ARG A 319 -1.89 27.51 -12.50
N HIS A 320 -1.04 27.68 -11.50
CA HIS A 320 -0.13 28.82 -11.40
C HIS A 320 1.12 28.68 -12.25
N ALA A 321 1.45 27.47 -12.68
CA ALA A 321 2.65 27.20 -13.48
C ALA A 321 2.41 27.23 -15.00
N LYS A 322 1.15 27.38 -15.45
CA LYS A 322 0.80 27.37 -16.88
C LYS A 322 1.58 28.42 -17.70
N ASP A 323 1.63 29.63 -17.20
CA ASP A 323 2.25 30.73 -17.97
C ASP A 323 3.77 30.57 -18.01
N ALA A 324 4.40 30.13 -16.93
CA ALA A 324 5.83 29.83 -16.93
C ALA A 324 6.16 28.67 -17.91
N GLN A 325 5.34 27.64 -18.00
CA GLN A 325 5.51 26.55 -18.96
C GLN A 325 5.32 27.01 -20.41
N ARG A 326 4.33 27.90 -20.67
CA ARG A 326 4.14 28.51 -22.02
C ARG A 326 5.34 29.33 -22.43
N MET A 327 5.86 30.16 -21.52
CA MET A 327 7.06 30.97 -21.77
C MET A 327 8.28 30.09 -22.02
N TYR A 328 8.46 29.03 -21.25
CA TYR A 328 9.53 28.06 -21.43
C TYR A 328 9.49 27.42 -22.83
N ASN A 329 8.33 26.93 -23.25
CA ASN A 329 8.14 26.37 -24.59
C ASN A 329 8.45 27.38 -25.68
N PHE A 330 8.02 28.64 -25.52
CA PHE A 330 8.28 29.73 -26.47
C PHE A 330 9.77 30.03 -26.61
N TRP A 331 10.48 30.17 -25.49
CA TRP A 331 11.91 30.49 -25.52
C TRP A 331 12.76 29.36 -26.08
N VAL A 332 12.48 28.11 -25.68
CA VAL A 332 13.22 26.94 -26.19
C VAL A 332 12.94 26.76 -27.70
N THR A 333 11.69 26.94 -28.12
CA THR A 333 11.34 26.89 -29.55
C THR A 333 12.07 28.00 -30.35
N SER A 334 12.08 29.21 -29.83
CA SER A 334 12.79 30.35 -30.48
C SER A 334 14.29 30.11 -30.53
N LEU A 335 14.90 29.53 -29.50
CA LEU A 335 16.29 29.13 -29.50
C LEU A 335 16.57 28.08 -30.58
N THR A 336 15.75 27.02 -30.63
CA THR A 336 15.87 25.96 -31.64
C THR A 336 15.75 26.54 -33.05
N GLU A 337 14.78 27.45 -33.27
CA GLU A 337 14.58 28.13 -34.52
C GLU A 337 15.79 29.01 -34.91
N SER A 338 16.32 29.78 -33.96
CA SER A 338 17.50 30.63 -34.22
C SER A 338 18.73 29.80 -34.62
N VAL A 339 18.93 28.63 -34.01
CA VAL A 339 20.00 27.70 -34.36
C VAL A 339 19.74 27.03 -35.72
N ALA A 340 18.50 26.63 -36.00
CA ALA A 340 18.11 25.96 -37.25
C ALA A 340 18.20 26.90 -38.45
N LEU A 341 17.84 28.18 -38.24
CA LEU A 341 17.88 29.21 -39.27
C LEU A 341 19.23 29.92 -39.35
N ALA A 342 20.16 29.66 -38.42
CA ALA A 342 21.49 30.25 -38.46
C ALA A 342 22.13 29.94 -39.80
N PRO A 343 22.50 30.98 -40.57
CA PRO A 343 23.11 30.79 -41.87
C PRO A 343 24.39 29.98 -41.67
N LYS A 344 24.57 28.94 -42.48
CA LYS A 344 25.87 28.26 -42.56
C LYS A 344 26.92 29.31 -42.84
N ALA A 345 28.09 29.17 -42.23
CA ALA A 345 29.20 30.11 -42.42
C ALA A 345 29.42 30.40 -43.93
N LYS A 346 29.14 31.62 -44.33
CA LYS A 346 29.31 32.06 -45.74
C LYS A 346 30.76 32.47 -45.98
N TRP A 347 31.22 32.16 -47.14
CA TRP A 347 32.50 32.67 -47.61
C TRP A 347 32.29 33.93 -48.40
N ILE A 348 33.05 34.97 -48.11
CA ILE A 348 33.13 36.20 -48.93
C ILE A 348 34.40 36.06 -49.69
N MET A 349 34.28 36.19 -51.00
CA MET A 349 35.41 36.17 -51.93
C MET A 349 35.16 37.17 -53.08
N ALA A 350 36.19 37.60 -53.72
CA ALA A 350 36.04 38.42 -54.95
C ALA A 350 35.57 37.53 -56.11
N GLU A 351 34.82 38.10 -57.02
CA GLU A 351 34.33 37.43 -58.21
C GLU A 351 35.47 36.84 -59.02
N GLY A 352 35.36 35.50 -59.34
CA GLY A 352 36.40 34.75 -60.08
C GLY A 352 37.45 34.03 -59.21
N GLN A 353 37.47 34.25 -57.91
CA GLN A 353 38.41 33.52 -57.03
C GLN A 353 38.15 32.02 -56.95
N ASP A 354 36.92 31.56 -57.19
CA ASP A 354 36.49 30.16 -57.18
C ASP A 354 36.60 29.46 -58.55
N GLU A 355 37.04 30.24 -59.62
CA GLU A 355 37.12 29.69 -61.00
C GLU A 355 37.99 28.42 -61.08
N GLY A 356 37.38 27.32 -61.57
CA GLY A 356 37.98 26.00 -61.66
C GLY A 356 37.84 25.12 -60.38
N HIS A 357 37.24 25.67 -59.30
CA HIS A 357 37.00 24.99 -58.03
C HIS A 357 35.60 25.26 -57.50
N GLU A 358 34.64 25.67 -58.36
CA GLU A 358 33.27 26.06 -57.98
C GLU A 358 32.53 24.98 -57.19
N LEU A 359 32.72 23.71 -57.58
CA LEU A 359 32.11 22.57 -56.94
C LEU A 359 32.63 22.33 -55.49
N ASP A 360 33.91 22.58 -55.30
CA ASP A 360 34.53 22.44 -53.98
C ASP A 360 34.07 23.56 -53.04
N TRP A 361 34.01 24.79 -53.55
CA TRP A 361 33.46 25.93 -52.78
C TRP A 361 31.99 25.80 -52.51
N ALA A 362 31.20 25.29 -53.45
CA ALA A 362 29.79 25.02 -53.23
C ALA A 362 29.58 23.91 -52.16
N ALA A 363 30.51 22.96 -52.10
CA ALA A 363 30.46 21.87 -51.13
C ALA A 363 31.18 22.15 -49.80
N ALA A 364 31.83 23.30 -49.63
CA ALA A 364 32.71 23.61 -48.50
C ALA A 364 32.04 23.57 -47.11
N ASN A 365 30.71 23.79 -47.05
CA ASN A 365 29.90 23.66 -45.81
C ASN A 365 29.21 22.32 -45.64
N ILE A 366 29.39 21.37 -46.60
CA ILE A 366 28.72 20.06 -46.61
C ILE A 366 29.72 18.93 -46.46
N LYS A 367 30.90 19.07 -47.12
CA LYS A 367 31.99 18.09 -47.09
C LYS A 367 33.13 18.55 -46.19
N SER A 368 33.73 17.65 -45.45
CA SER A 368 34.95 17.90 -44.69
C SER A 368 36.13 17.85 -45.67
N MET A 369 36.63 19.01 -46.07
CA MET A 369 37.80 19.15 -46.94
C MET A 369 39.01 19.60 -46.14
N ALA A 370 40.19 19.06 -46.42
CA ALA A 370 41.41 19.41 -45.70
C ALA A 370 41.90 20.82 -46.07
N TYR A 371 41.65 21.25 -47.30
CA TYR A 371 41.99 22.61 -47.79
C TYR A 371 41.08 22.99 -48.97
N LEU A 372 40.92 24.29 -49.18
CA LEU A 372 40.23 24.88 -50.31
C LEU A 372 41.25 25.69 -51.10
N THR A 373 41.28 25.49 -52.40
CA THR A 373 42.13 26.24 -53.33
C THR A 373 41.35 27.45 -53.87
N TYR A 374 42.02 28.56 -54.11
CA TYR A 374 41.44 29.75 -54.69
C TYR A 374 42.44 30.49 -55.60
N LYS A 375 41.97 31.32 -56.54
CA LYS A 375 42.81 32.21 -57.33
C LYS A 375 43.14 33.47 -56.52
N GLN A 376 44.37 34.00 -56.66
CA GLN A 376 44.82 35.21 -55.98
C GLN A 376 44.34 36.49 -56.62
N THR A 377 43.67 36.39 -57.76
CA THR A 377 43.19 37.55 -58.57
C THR A 377 41.66 37.45 -58.68
N ASP A 378 41.03 38.63 -58.83
CA ASP A 378 39.64 38.76 -59.22
C ASP A 378 39.42 38.49 -60.72
N ILE A 379 38.16 38.59 -61.20
CA ILE A 379 37.82 38.43 -62.62
C ILE A 379 38.50 39.37 -63.54
N GLU A 380 38.91 40.54 -63.06
CA GLU A 380 39.61 41.57 -63.84
C GLU A 380 41.14 41.36 -63.83
N GLY A 381 41.67 40.37 -63.10
CA GLY A 381 43.10 40.12 -62.98
C GLY A 381 43.79 40.90 -61.86
N ASN A 382 43.13 41.69 -61.06
CA ASN A 382 43.71 42.41 -59.95
C ASN A 382 43.94 41.54 -58.75
N PRO A 383 44.99 41.75 -57.93
CA PRO A 383 45.17 41.00 -56.67
C PRO A 383 44.03 41.20 -55.73
N ALA A 384 43.38 40.09 -55.29
CA ALA A 384 42.27 40.14 -54.34
C ALA A 384 42.68 39.50 -53.03
N PRO A 385 42.14 39.97 -51.91
CA PRO A 385 42.41 39.39 -50.59
C PRO A 385 41.90 37.92 -50.50
N PRO A 386 42.50 37.05 -49.65
CA PRO A 386 42.05 35.66 -49.53
C PRO A 386 40.59 35.59 -49.08
N PRO A 387 39.83 34.57 -49.54
CA PRO A 387 38.47 34.35 -49.13
C PRO A 387 38.32 34.30 -47.61
N GLN A 388 37.36 35.04 -47.07
CA GLN A 388 37.11 35.13 -45.64
C GLN A 388 35.86 34.36 -45.28
N ARG A 389 35.92 33.59 -44.22
CA ARG A 389 34.79 32.89 -43.67
C ARG A 389 34.08 33.79 -42.67
N LEU A 390 32.84 34.17 -42.95
CA LEU A 390 31.98 34.84 -41.99
C LEU A 390 31.57 33.81 -40.91
N GLN A 391 31.93 34.08 -39.69
CA GLN A 391 31.42 33.28 -38.59
C GLN A 391 29.91 33.52 -38.42
N PRO A 392 29.08 32.47 -38.28
CA PRO A 392 27.68 32.66 -37.95
C PRO A 392 27.59 33.35 -36.59
N GLU A 393 26.59 34.19 -36.40
CA GLU A 393 26.29 34.76 -35.10
C GLU A 393 26.02 33.63 -34.09
N PRO A 394 26.65 33.65 -32.92
CA PRO A 394 26.37 32.69 -31.91
C PRO A 394 24.90 32.82 -31.46
N PRO A 395 24.25 31.71 -31.02
CA PRO A 395 22.90 31.78 -30.48
C PRO A 395 22.81 32.87 -29.41
N PRO A 396 21.72 33.65 -29.35
CA PRO A 396 21.59 34.73 -28.39
C PRO A 396 21.72 34.21 -26.95
N ALA A 397 22.81 34.54 -26.26
CA ALA A 397 23.06 34.09 -24.89
C ALA A 397 21.93 34.51 -23.91
N GLY A 398 21.29 35.67 -24.19
CA GLY A 398 20.15 36.15 -23.44
C GLY A 398 18.92 35.22 -23.50
N VAL A 399 18.66 34.57 -24.64
CA VAL A 399 17.54 33.62 -24.78
C VAL A 399 17.79 32.36 -23.99
N MET A 400 19.04 31.88 -23.96
CA MET A 400 19.43 30.72 -23.15
C MET A 400 19.30 31.04 -21.66
N ALA A 401 19.74 32.22 -21.22
CA ALA A 401 19.60 32.67 -19.84
C ALA A 401 18.13 32.81 -19.44
N ALA A 402 17.28 33.42 -20.28
CA ALA A 402 15.85 33.56 -20.03
C ALA A 402 15.14 32.19 -19.91
N ALA A 403 15.47 31.22 -20.77
CA ALA A 403 14.91 29.89 -20.68
C ALA A 403 15.31 29.16 -19.37
N ALA A 404 16.54 29.34 -18.89
CA ALA A 404 17.02 28.80 -17.64
C ALA A 404 16.35 29.46 -16.43
N GLU A 405 16.20 30.80 -16.46
CA GLU A 405 15.52 31.57 -15.41
C GLU A 405 14.06 31.17 -15.27
N ILE A 406 13.30 31.07 -16.36
CA ILE A 406 11.90 30.63 -16.32
C ILE A 406 11.75 29.17 -15.80
N ASN A 407 12.72 28.31 -16.10
CA ASN A 407 12.73 26.97 -15.53
C ASN A 407 12.91 27.02 -14.00
N ALA A 408 13.74 27.93 -13.50
CA ALA A 408 13.91 28.14 -12.06
C ALA A 408 12.65 28.71 -11.41
N ASP A 409 12.04 29.71 -12.06
CA ASP A 409 10.79 30.30 -11.61
C ASP A 409 9.67 29.28 -11.56
N MET A 410 9.56 28.40 -12.55
CA MET A 410 8.58 27.33 -12.57
C MET A 410 8.75 26.37 -11.37
N ALA A 411 9.98 25.95 -11.06
CA ALA A 411 10.30 25.14 -9.91
C ALA A 411 9.92 25.85 -8.59
N THR A 412 10.19 27.16 -8.51
CA THR A 412 9.83 27.99 -7.34
C THR A 412 8.32 28.15 -7.17
N ILE A 413 7.57 28.40 -8.26
CA ILE A 413 6.10 28.53 -8.26
C ILE A 413 5.45 27.24 -7.78
N ILE A 414 5.97 26.08 -8.20
CA ILE A 414 5.47 24.76 -7.81
C ILE A 414 5.95 24.38 -6.40
N GLY A 415 7.03 25.00 -5.92
CA GLY A 415 7.63 24.66 -4.63
C GLY A 415 8.44 23.37 -4.69
N ILE A 416 9.21 23.17 -5.77
CA ILE A 416 10.04 21.99 -5.96
C ILE A 416 11.50 22.40 -5.97
N TYR A 417 12.34 21.57 -5.38
CA TYR A 417 13.78 21.74 -5.41
C TYR A 417 14.37 21.14 -6.71
N ASP A 418 15.08 21.96 -7.46
CA ASP A 418 15.90 21.49 -8.57
C ASP A 418 17.37 21.41 -8.12
N PRO A 419 17.87 20.20 -7.85
CA PRO A 419 19.24 20.03 -7.35
C PRO A 419 20.30 20.49 -8.34
N SER A 420 19.94 20.70 -9.62
CA SER A 420 20.90 21.16 -10.65
C SER A 420 21.23 22.64 -10.53
N GLN A 421 20.46 23.43 -9.80
CA GLN A 421 20.58 24.89 -9.81
C GLN A 421 21.49 25.49 -8.71
N GLN A 422 21.83 24.76 -7.65
CA GLN A 422 22.49 25.39 -6.50
C GLN A 422 23.55 24.56 -5.76
N VAL A 423 24.23 23.62 -6.39
CA VAL A 423 25.33 22.95 -5.69
C VAL A 423 26.69 23.62 -6.06
N PRO A 424 27.13 24.62 -5.31
CA PRO A 424 28.57 24.88 -5.26
C PRO A 424 29.22 23.62 -4.70
N GLY A 425 30.25 23.12 -5.32
CA GLY A 425 30.87 21.81 -5.11
C GLY A 425 31.32 21.39 -3.70
N ASN A 426 30.79 21.99 -2.62
CA ASN A 426 31.15 21.73 -1.24
C ASN A 426 29.96 21.83 -0.26
N VAL A 427 28.77 21.43 -0.64
CA VAL A 427 27.64 21.38 0.30
C VAL A 427 27.67 20.07 1.07
N SER A 428 27.68 20.15 2.41
CA SER A 428 27.63 18.95 3.27
C SER A 428 26.28 18.23 3.13
N GLY A 429 26.25 16.90 3.25
CA GLY A 429 25.00 16.12 3.16
C GLY A 429 23.91 16.63 4.11
N LYS A 430 24.26 17.16 5.29
CA LYS A 430 23.32 17.81 6.24
C LYS A 430 22.66 19.08 5.69
N ALA A 431 23.42 19.89 4.93
CA ALA A 431 22.86 21.11 4.33
C ALA A 431 21.91 20.78 3.18
N LEU A 432 22.19 19.71 2.41
CA LEU A 432 21.33 19.19 1.38
C LEU A 432 20.01 18.64 1.98
N GLN A 433 20.10 17.89 3.07
CA GLN A 433 18.94 17.41 3.83
C GLN A 433 18.08 18.54 4.39
N GLY A 434 18.70 19.59 4.92
CA GLY A 434 17.99 20.78 5.40
C GLY A 434 17.27 21.55 4.28
N GLN A 435 17.86 21.63 3.10
CA GLN A 435 17.21 22.23 1.92
C GLN A 435 16.03 21.37 1.44
N GLN A 436 16.18 20.06 1.41
CA GLN A 436 15.11 19.15 1.03
C GLN A 436 13.93 19.23 1.98
N GLN A 437 14.17 19.28 3.29
CA GLN A 437 13.13 19.49 4.29
C GLN A 437 12.39 20.83 4.13
N GLN A 438 13.08 21.89 3.71
CA GLN A 438 12.48 23.20 3.52
C GLN A 438 11.55 23.24 2.29
N VAL A 439 11.88 22.47 1.26
CA VAL A 439 11.06 22.31 0.04
C VAL A 439 9.84 21.43 0.32
N ASP A 440 10.00 20.40 1.14
CA ASP A 440 8.91 19.51 1.56
C ASP A 440 7.80 20.30 2.26
N LEU A 441 8.15 21.39 2.96
CA LEU A 441 7.17 22.26 3.61
C LEU A 441 6.28 23.05 2.62
N THR A 442 6.72 23.32 1.41
CA THR A 442 5.96 24.14 0.45
C THR A 442 4.71 23.45 -0.08
N ASN A 443 4.75 22.12 -0.21
CA ASN A 443 3.63 21.30 -0.68
C ASN A 443 3.00 20.47 0.44
N PHE A 444 3.34 20.76 1.70
CA PHE A 444 2.83 20.04 2.86
C PHE A 444 1.30 20.18 3.00
N ASP A 445 0.73 21.31 2.57
CA ASP A 445 -0.71 21.55 2.56
C ASP A 445 -1.49 20.48 1.76
N LEU A 446 -0.95 20.05 0.62
CA LEU A 446 -1.56 19.01 -0.21
C LEU A 446 -1.52 17.64 0.49
N TYR A 447 -0.38 17.32 1.10
CA TYR A 447 -0.20 16.09 1.85
C TYR A 447 -1.06 16.03 3.12
N ASP A 448 -1.17 17.14 3.85
CA ASP A 448 -2.02 17.27 5.03
C ASP A 448 -3.51 17.09 4.69
N ASN A 449 -3.95 17.64 3.55
CA ASN A 449 -5.32 17.43 3.06
C ASN A 449 -5.59 15.95 2.73
N LEU A 450 -4.67 15.25 2.08
CA LEU A 450 -4.78 13.81 1.85
C LEU A 450 -4.86 13.04 3.18
N THR A 451 -4.00 13.38 4.13
CA THR A 451 -3.96 12.75 5.46
C THR A 451 -5.31 12.91 6.20
N LYS A 452 -5.92 14.09 6.14
CA LYS A 452 -7.27 14.34 6.69
C LYS A 452 -8.32 13.50 5.99
N SER A 453 -8.24 13.36 4.67
CA SER A 453 -9.17 12.54 3.89
C SER A 453 -9.02 11.05 4.24
N ILE A 454 -7.79 10.52 4.38
CA ILE A 454 -7.56 9.14 4.81
C ILE A 454 -8.04 8.90 6.25
N SER A 455 -7.84 9.88 7.15
CA SER A 455 -8.42 9.82 8.49
C SER A 455 -9.95 9.68 8.45
N ARG A 456 -10.60 10.40 7.52
CA ARG A 456 -12.04 10.28 7.29
C ARG A 456 -12.44 8.89 6.77
N VAL A 457 -11.67 8.33 5.83
CA VAL A 457 -11.85 6.94 5.37
C VAL A 457 -11.80 5.97 6.55
N GLY A 458 -10.80 6.11 7.42
CA GLY A 458 -10.67 5.30 8.62
C GLY A 458 -11.89 5.40 9.55
N LYS A 459 -12.42 6.61 9.79
CA LYS A 459 -13.64 6.82 10.58
C LYS A 459 -14.87 6.16 9.97
N ILE A 460 -15.03 6.23 8.64
CA ILE A 460 -16.10 5.54 7.93
C ILE A 460 -15.96 4.02 8.10
N ILE A 461 -14.76 3.47 7.94
CA ILE A 461 -14.50 2.04 8.13
C ILE A 461 -14.83 1.62 9.57
N LEU A 462 -14.37 2.37 10.59
CA LEU A 462 -14.71 2.07 11.99
C LEU A 462 -16.22 2.04 12.24
N ASN A 463 -16.97 2.94 11.60
CA ASN A 463 -18.43 2.96 11.70
C ASN A 463 -19.10 1.79 10.93
N MET A 464 -18.44 1.22 9.92
CA MET A 464 -18.92 0.07 9.17
C MET A 464 -18.60 -1.26 9.83
N LEU A 465 -17.44 -1.37 10.49
CA LEU A 465 -16.94 -2.63 11.08
C LEU A 465 -17.98 -3.35 11.93
N PRO A 466 -18.64 -2.73 12.93
CA PRO A 466 -19.61 -3.40 13.79
C PRO A 466 -20.85 -3.96 13.07
N LYS A 467 -21.11 -3.49 11.85
CA LYS A 467 -22.31 -3.81 11.10
C LYS A 467 -22.07 -4.79 9.96
N ILE A 468 -20.85 -4.84 9.44
CA ILE A 468 -20.44 -5.75 8.35
C ILE A 468 -19.78 -7.00 8.93
N TYR A 469 -19.07 -6.86 10.07
CA TYR A 469 -18.36 -7.95 10.73
C TYR A 469 -19.10 -8.36 12.02
N ASP A 470 -20.40 -8.62 11.92
CA ASP A 470 -21.30 -8.95 13.04
C ASP A 470 -21.31 -10.45 13.38
N THR A 471 -20.78 -11.32 12.53
CA THR A 471 -20.77 -12.78 12.69
C THR A 471 -19.40 -13.29 13.16
N GLN A 472 -19.41 -14.44 13.83
CA GLN A 472 -18.16 -15.14 14.17
C GLN A 472 -17.49 -15.63 12.89
N ARG A 473 -16.28 -15.17 12.62
CA ARG A 473 -15.47 -15.63 11.49
C ARG A 473 -13.97 -15.50 11.76
N THR A 474 -13.20 -16.40 11.17
CA THR A 474 -11.74 -16.30 11.19
C THR A 474 -11.28 -15.46 10.02
N MET A 475 -10.53 -14.43 10.32
CA MET A 475 -9.97 -13.56 9.29
C MET A 475 -8.47 -13.34 9.50
N ARG A 476 -7.82 -12.97 8.42
CA ARG A 476 -6.42 -12.59 8.44
C ARG A 476 -6.32 -11.14 8.91
N ILE A 477 -5.58 -10.90 9.96
CA ILE A 477 -5.20 -9.56 10.41
C ILE A 477 -3.73 -9.31 10.09
N ILE A 478 -3.33 -8.06 10.01
CA ILE A 478 -1.93 -7.68 9.76
C ILE A 478 -1.44 -6.93 10.99
N GLY A 479 -0.49 -7.54 11.70
CA GLY A 479 0.13 -6.96 12.88
C GLY A 479 0.95 -5.69 12.60
N ASP A 480 1.43 -5.05 13.67
CA ASP A 480 2.30 -3.85 13.57
C ASP A 480 3.64 -4.15 12.88
N ASP A 481 4.09 -5.39 12.97
CA ASP A 481 5.27 -5.94 12.30
C ASP A 481 5.04 -6.28 10.82
N GLY A 482 3.83 -6.05 10.29
CA GLY A 482 3.46 -6.40 8.92
C GLY A 482 3.25 -7.90 8.70
N LYS A 483 3.38 -8.76 9.74
CA LYS A 483 3.15 -10.19 9.60
C LYS A 483 1.64 -10.50 9.63
N PRO A 484 1.19 -11.40 8.75
CA PRO A 484 -0.19 -11.87 8.79
C PRO A 484 -0.39 -12.82 9.98
N ASP A 485 -1.44 -12.59 10.72
CA ASP A 485 -1.93 -13.48 11.76
C ASP A 485 -3.39 -13.88 11.48
N LEU A 486 -3.81 -15.05 11.94
CA LEU A 486 -5.19 -15.52 11.79
C LEU A 486 -5.88 -15.39 13.14
N LEU A 487 -6.92 -14.56 13.17
CA LEU A 487 -7.69 -14.32 14.39
C LEU A 487 -9.17 -14.61 14.13
N THR A 488 -9.82 -15.23 15.11
CA THR A 488 -11.27 -15.38 15.11
C THR A 488 -11.88 -14.19 15.86
N ILE A 489 -12.72 -13.42 15.15
CA ILE A 489 -13.49 -12.33 15.71
C ILE A 489 -14.86 -12.83 16.20
N ASN A 490 -15.43 -12.13 17.17
CA ASN A 490 -16.75 -12.42 17.76
C ASN A 490 -16.90 -13.87 18.23
N GLU A 491 -15.80 -14.49 18.71
CA GLU A 491 -15.80 -15.86 19.22
C GLU A 491 -16.50 -15.94 20.58
N LYS A 492 -17.43 -16.87 20.74
CA LYS A 492 -18.11 -17.10 22.01
C LYS A 492 -17.35 -18.12 22.83
N ASP A 493 -16.85 -17.67 23.98
CA ASP A 493 -16.25 -18.57 24.98
C ASP A 493 -17.30 -19.51 25.60
N ALA A 494 -16.84 -20.58 26.23
CA ALA A 494 -17.67 -21.57 26.93
C ALA A 494 -18.57 -20.96 28.02
N VAL A 495 -18.24 -19.78 28.53
CA VAL A 495 -18.98 -19.00 29.51
C VAL A 495 -19.98 -18.03 28.89
N GLY A 496 -20.00 -17.93 27.53
CA GLY A 496 -20.87 -17.01 26.77
C GLY A 496 -20.34 -15.59 26.62
N ARG A 497 -19.07 -15.33 26.97
CA ARG A 497 -18.39 -14.05 26.66
C ARG A 497 -17.96 -14.04 25.20
N VAL A 498 -18.11 -12.90 24.56
CA VAL A 498 -17.62 -12.69 23.20
C VAL A 498 -16.16 -12.22 23.30
N LEU A 499 -15.25 -12.98 22.71
CA LEU A 499 -13.84 -12.64 22.58
C LEU A 499 -13.62 -11.91 21.26
N ASN A 500 -12.75 -10.92 21.26
CA ASN A 500 -12.47 -10.05 20.10
C ASN A 500 -13.77 -9.45 19.52
N ASP A 501 -14.59 -8.86 20.40
CA ASP A 501 -15.88 -8.27 20.05
C ASP A 501 -15.66 -6.95 19.31
N VAL A 502 -15.79 -6.96 18.00
CA VAL A 502 -15.66 -5.75 17.15
C VAL A 502 -16.91 -4.86 17.17
N THR A 503 -17.98 -5.29 17.85
CA THR A 503 -19.25 -4.54 17.93
C THR A 503 -19.31 -3.62 19.14
N VAL A 504 -18.35 -3.72 20.06
CA VAL A 504 -18.26 -2.97 21.33
C VAL A 504 -16.97 -2.17 21.34
N GLY A 505 -16.99 -1.04 22.04
CA GLY A 505 -15.84 -0.14 22.18
C GLY A 505 -16.00 1.16 21.39
N GLU A 506 -15.35 2.20 21.88
CA GLU A 506 -15.23 3.49 21.18
C GLU A 506 -13.78 3.70 20.78
N TYR A 507 -13.56 3.85 19.47
CA TYR A 507 -12.24 3.96 18.87
C TYR A 507 -12.13 5.25 18.09
N ASP A 508 -10.96 5.86 18.11
CA ASP A 508 -10.65 7.02 17.27
C ASP A 508 -9.53 6.70 16.28
N VAL A 509 -9.55 7.43 15.17
CA VAL A 509 -8.55 7.32 14.10
C VAL A 509 -7.53 8.41 14.27
N VAL A 510 -6.28 8.02 14.44
CA VAL A 510 -5.13 8.89 14.38
C VAL A 510 -4.30 8.52 13.15
N MET A 511 -3.83 9.54 12.44
CA MET A 511 -2.97 9.33 11.29
C MET A 511 -1.52 9.25 11.73
N GLU A 512 -0.86 8.17 11.37
CA GLU A 512 0.58 8.07 11.49
C GLU A 512 1.20 8.50 10.16
N THR A 513 1.84 9.67 10.18
CA THR A 513 2.61 10.20 9.05
C THR A 513 4.09 9.95 9.32
N GLY A 514 4.77 9.41 8.36
CA GLY A 514 6.20 9.20 8.48
C GLY A 514 6.78 8.43 7.30
N PRO A 515 8.10 8.40 7.18
CA PRO A 515 8.76 7.62 6.15
C PRO A 515 8.26 6.17 6.20
N GLY A 516 8.20 5.52 5.05
CA GLY A 516 7.76 4.13 4.93
C GLY A 516 8.52 3.23 5.91
N TYR A 517 7.95 2.07 6.23
CA TYR A 517 8.50 1.13 7.21
C TYR A 517 10.01 0.89 7.07
N ASN A 518 10.50 0.76 5.83
CA ASN A 518 11.93 0.58 5.55
C ASN A 518 12.76 1.83 5.86
N SER A 519 12.24 3.04 5.56
CA SER A 519 12.95 4.29 5.86
C SER A 519 13.00 4.57 7.36
N LYS A 520 11.91 4.28 8.11
CA LYS A 520 11.88 4.38 9.58
C LYS A 520 12.88 3.43 10.23
N ARG A 521 13.00 2.21 9.71
CA ARG A 521 13.98 1.24 10.19
C ARG A 521 15.40 1.74 9.98
N GLN A 522 15.69 2.29 8.81
CA GLN A 522 17.01 2.81 8.47
C GLN A 522 17.35 4.04 9.31
N GLU A 523 16.41 4.98 9.48
CA GLU A 523 16.57 6.14 10.37
C GLU A 523 16.77 5.72 11.83
N ALA A 524 16.03 4.71 12.30
CA ALA A 524 16.18 4.18 13.65
C ALA A 524 17.58 3.56 13.86
N VAL A 525 18.09 2.81 12.88
CA VAL A 525 19.45 2.26 12.91
C VAL A 525 20.48 3.37 12.91
N GLU A 526 20.35 4.38 12.02
CA GLU A 526 21.26 5.53 11.95
C GLU A 526 21.26 6.37 13.23
N ALA A 527 20.11 6.49 13.90
CA ALA A 527 20.01 7.19 15.17
C ALA A 527 20.55 6.37 16.36
N MET A 528 20.32 5.05 16.37
CA MET A 528 20.76 4.17 17.45
C MET A 528 22.26 3.85 17.39
N MET A 529 22.83 3.65 16.20
CA MET A 529 24.23 3.26 16.05
C MET A 529 25.24 4.22 16.72
N PRO A 530 25.13 5.56 16.58
CA PRO A 530 26.03 6.48 17.27
C PRO A 530 25.91 6.42 18.81
N LEU A 531 24.69 6.20 19.32
CA LEU A 531 24.42 6.10 20.76
C LEU A 531 24.98 4.80 21.36
N LEU A 532 24.94 3.72 20.59
CA LEU A 532 25.34 2.39 21.03
C LEU A 532 26.84 2.11 20.80
N SER A 533 27.46 2.74 19.80
CA SER A 533 28.88 2.55 19.48
C SER A 533 29.84 3.01 20.57
N GLY A 534 29.37 3.88 21.47
CA GLY A 534 30.16 4.39 22.59
C GLY A 534 30.06 3.58 23.89
N ASN A 535 29.16 2.61 23.99
CA ASN A 535 28.93 1.87 25.25
C ASN A 535 28.51 0.41 24.97
N GLU A 536 29.43 -0.52 25.25
CA GLU A 536 29.23 -1.96 25.02
C GLU A 536 28.06 -2.55 25.83
N GLN A 537 27.79 -2.01 27.01
CA GLN A 537 26.67 -2.47 27.85
C GLN A 537 25.33 -2.05 27.26
N LEU A 538 25.22 -0.84 26.71
CA LEU A 538 24.02 -0.36 26.01
C LEU A 538 23.83 -1.11 24.70
N PHE A 539 24.90 -1.39 23.97
CA PHE A 539 24.83 -2.20 22.76
C PHE A 539 24.26 -3.60 23.05
N ASN A 540 24.79 -4.29 24.05
CA ASN A 540 24.31 -5.61 24.43
C ASN A 540 22.86 -5.61 24.91
N ALA A 541 22.38 -4.53 25.51
CA ALA A 541 21.01 -4.39 25.99
C ALA A 541 19.99 -4.07 24.86
N ALA A 542 20.42 -3.47 23.75
CA ALA A 542 19.57 -3.02 22.68
C ALA A 542 19.93 -3.58 21.29
N ALA A 543 20.89 -4.50 21.22
CA ALA A 543 21.38 -5.08 19.97
C ALA A 543 20.27 -5.78 19.18
N ASP A 544 19.36 -6.47 19.85
CA ASP A 544 18.19 -7.12 19.25
C ASP A 544 17.30 -6.11 18.53
N LEU A 545 17.07 -4.92 19.11
CA LEU A 545 16.28 -3.85 18.50
C LEU A 545 16.98 -3.26 17.28
N VAL A 546 18.32 -3.10 17.33
CA VAL A 546 19.08 -2.60 16.18
C VAL A 546 18.99 -3.59 15.01
N PHE A 547 19.26 -4.88 15.25
CA PHE A 547 19.21 -5.89 14.20
C PHE A 547 17.79 -6.10 13.67
N ARG A 548 16.76 -5.96 14.51
CA ARG A 548 15.35 -6.00 14.07
C ARG A 548 14.99 -4.87 13.11
N ASN A 549 15.67 -3.74 13.23
CA ASN A 549 15.50 -2.58 12.35
C ASN A 549 16.46 -2.57 11.14
N MET A 550 17.40 -3.49 11.02
CA MET A 550 18.26 -3.62 9.83
C MET A 550 17.53 -4.39 8.72
N ASP A 551 17.76 -3.96 7.47
CA ASP A 551 17.12 -4.54 6.27
C ASP A 551 18.16 -5.33 5.44
N PHE A 552 18.58 -6.49 5.96
CA PHE A 552 19.40 -7.44 5.21
C PHE A 552 18.93 -8.89 5.47
N PRO A 553 19.16 -9.81 4.53
CA PRO A 553 18.73 -11.21 4.68
C PRO A 553 19.35 -11.84 5.95
N GLY A 554 18.50 -12.26 6.90
CA GLY A 554 18.93 -12.86 8.15
C GLY A 554 19.00 -11.92 9.36
N ALA A 555 18.76 -10.62 9.22
CA ALA A 555 18.74 -9.65 10.31
C ALA A 555 17.75 -10.07 11.43
N GLU A 556 16.55 -10.51 11.05
CA GLU A 556 15.51 -10.96 11.97
C GLU A 556 15.93 -12.21 12.76
N VAL A 557 16.60 -13.16 12.10
CA VAL A 557 17.12 -14.37 12.77
C VAL A 557 18.21 -14.00 13.79
N ILE A 558 19.03 -13.01 13.50
CA ILE A 558 20.04 -12.51 14.42
C ILE A 558 19.38 -11.78 15.58
N ALA A 559 18.39 -10.93 15.31
CA ALA A 559 17.62 -10.22 16.33
C ALA A 559 16.96 -11.19 17.31
N ASP A 560 16.30 -12.25 16.83
CA ASP A 560 15.65 -13.26 17.67
C ASP A 560 16.66 -14.05 18.52
N ARG A 561 17.85 -14.35 17.98
CA ARG A 561 18.93 -14.98 18.76
C ARG A 561 19.45 -14.05 19.84
N LEU A 562 19.61 -12.75 19.55
CA LEU A 562 20.05 -11.75 20.51
C LEU A 562 18.96 -11.50 21.57
N ALA A 563 17.69 -11.45 21.20
CA ALA A 563 16.59 -11.33 22.12
C ALA A 563 16.50 -12.51 23.11
N THR A 564 16.86 -13.74 22.68
CA THR A 564 16.95 -14.88 23.61
C THR A 564 18.11 -14.77 24.59
N LEU A 565 19.16 -14.06 24.23
CA LEU A 565 20.34 -13.83 25.09
C LEU A 565 20.17 -12.58 25.98
N ASN A 566 19.28 -11.68 25.63
CA ASN A 566 19.02 -10.43 26.34
C ASN A 566 17.92 -10.61 27.39
N PRO A 567 18.22 -10.56 28.69
CA PRO A 567 17.20 -10.69 29.73
C PRO A 567 16.15 -9.58 29.72
N LEU A 568 16.48 -8.42 29.11
CA LEU A 568 15.60 -7.24 29.03
C LEU A 568 14.62 -7.31 27.86
N ALA A 569 14.92 -8.07 26.81
CA ALA A 569 14.12 -8.13 25.58
C ALA A 569 12.72 -8.76 25.77
N ASN A 570 12.49 -9.39 26.88
CA ASN A 570 11.27 -10.14 27.18
C ASN A 570 10.50 -9.58 28.39
N ILE A 571 10.62 -8.33 28.71
CA ILE A 571 9.85 -7.68 29.76
C ILE A 571 8.55 -7.18 29.14
N ASP A 572 7.41 -7.72 29.59
CA ASP A 572 6.09 -7.18 29.19
C ASP A 572 5.91 -5.80 29.83
N GLU A 573 5.96 -4.76 29.03
CA GLU A 573 5.80 -3.35 29.45
C GLU A 573 4.40 -3.04 30.03
N HIS A 574 3.43 -3.97 29.89
CA HIS A 574 2.02 -3.77 30.29
C HIS A 574 1.59 -4.56 31.52
N SER A 575 2.53 -5.16 32.27
CA SER A 575 2.14 -5.88 33.50
C SER A 575 2.32 -4.98 34.72
N ASP A 576 1.34 -5.03 35.64
CA ASP A 576 1.33 -4.31 36.94
C ASP A 576 2.48 -4.76 37.90
N ILE A 577 3.35 -5.63 37.46
CA ILE A 577 4.45 -6.17 38.25
C ILE A 577 5.73 -5.35 37.96
N PRO A 578 6.43 -4.86 38.98
CA PRO A 578 7.68 -4.11 38.79
C PRO A 578 8.69 -4.90 37.95
N PRO A 579 9.44 -4.25 37.02
CA PRO A 579 10.37 -4.92 36.10
C PRO A 579 11.41 -5.83 36.78
N GLN A 580 11.82 -5.49 38.02
CA GLN A 580 12.74 -6.30 38.83
C GLN A 580 12.11 -7.61 39.30
N ALA A 581 10.80 -7.61 39.60
CA ALA A 581 10.09 -8.81 40.01
C ALA A 581 9.80 -9.72 38.81
N GLN A 582 9.51 -9.16 37.63
CA GLN A 582 9.37 -9.92 36.38
C GLN A 582 10.69 -10.62 35.97
N MET A 583 11.82 -9.92 36.09
CA MET A 583 13.14 -10.53 35.90
C MET A 583 13.38 -11.69 36.86
N ALA A 584 13.05 -11.53 38.15
CA ALA A 584 13.21 -12.58 39.14
C ALA A 584 12.34 -13.82 38.83
N ILE A 585 11.09 -13.60 38.41
CA ILE A 585 10.18 -14.68 38.02
C ILE A 585 10.69 -15.41 36.77
N LYS A 586 11.15 -14.69 35.75
CA LYS A 586 11.69 -15.28 34.51
C LYS A 586 12.99 -16.04 34.75
N ASN A 587 13.87 -15.49 35.54
CA ASN A 587 15.10 -16.18 35.94
C ASN A 587 14.79 -17.47 36.74
N ALA A 588 13.79 -17.43 37.61
CA ALA A 588 13.32 -18.60 38.31
C ALA A 588 12.69 -19.64 37.37
N GLN A 589 11.88 -19.21 36.40
CA GLN A 589 11.30 -20.09 35.38
C GLN A 589 12.36 -20.72 34.48
N ALA A 590 13.38 -19.95 34.05
CA ALA A 590 14.49 -20.48 33.27
C ALA A 590 15.31 -21.52 34.09
N GLN A 591 15.55 -21.28 35.37
CA GLN A 591 16.19 -22.25 36.25
C GLN A 591 15.35 -23.52 36.43
N VAL A 592 14.03 -23.41 36.58
CA VAL A 592 13.12 -24.54 36.66
C VAL A 592 13.14 -25.36 35.37
N GLN A 593 13.13 -24.70 34.20
CA GLN A 593 13.24 -25.40 32.91
C GLN A 593 14.58 -26.11 32.76
N GLN A 594 15.69 -25.48 33.16
CA GLN A 594 17.02 -26.06 33.09
C GLN A 594 17.13 -27.29 34.05
N LEU A 595 16.60 -27.16 35.25
CA LEU A 595 16.54 -28.27 36.20
C LEU A 595 15.63 -29.42 35.71
N THR A 596 14.53 -29.10 35.05
CA THR A 596 13.63 -30.08 34.46
C THR A 596 14.30 -30.83 33.30
N GLN A 597 15.05 -30.15 32.45
CA GLN A 597 15.84 -30.77 31.39
C GLN A 597 16.98 -31.64 31.95
N GLN A 598 17.65 -31.20 33.03
CA GLN A 598 18.65 -32.01 33.70
C GLN A 598 18.03 -33.28 34.35
N LEU A 599 16.87 -33.16 34.97
CA LEU A 599 16.12 -34.29 35.51
C LEU A 599 15.71 -35.30 34.43
N GLN A 600 15.24 -34.81 33.28
CA GLN A 600 14.91 -35.69 32.16
C GLN A 600 16.15 -36.39 31.59
N ALA A 601 17.27 -35.67 31.45
CA ALA A 601 18.53 -36.23 31.00
C ALA A 601 19.08 -37.29 31.98
N LEU A 602 18.98 -37.03 33.28
CA LEU A 602 19.32 -38.01 34.34
C LEU A 602 18.42 -39.23 34.34
N GLN A 603 17.10 -39.05 34.18
CA GLN A 603 16.16 -40.16 34.07
C GLN A 603 16.45 -41.02 32.82
N LEU A 604 16.79 -40.40 31.69
CA LEU A 604 17.16 -41.11 30.48
C LEU A 604 18.47 -41.90 30.66
N ALA A 605 19.47 -41.28 31.31
CA ALA A 605 20.72 -41.95 31.64
C ALA A 605 20.56 -43.12 32.64
N MET A 606 19.68 -42.98 33.66
CA MET A 606 19.32 -44.06 34.55
C MET A 606 18.62 -45.22 33.81
N LYS A 607 17.69 -44.91 32.92
CA LYS A 607 17.01 -45.89 32.10
C LYS A 607 17.95 -46.67 31.19
N GLN A 608 18.86 -45.95 30.55
CA GLN A 608 19.95 -46.56 29.74
C GLN A 608 20.89 -47.45 30.56
N ARG A 609 21.20 -47.07 31.82
CA ARG A 609 22.00 -47.93 32.73
C ARG A 609 21.24 -49.18 33.11
N GLN A 610 19.95 -49.09 33.44
CA GLN A 610 19.11 -50.25 33.75
C GLN A 610 18.97 -51.19 32.53
N ASP A 611 18.79 -50.68 31.34
CA ASP A 611 18.74 -51.48 30.11
C ASP A 611 20.08 -52.19 29.83
N ILE A 612 21.21 -51.53 30.08
CA ILE A 612 22.55 -52.13 29.96
C ILE A 612 22.76 -53.22 31.01
N GLU A 613 22.31 -53.03 32.23
CA GLU A 613 22.43 -54.03 33.31
C GLU A 613 21.56 -55.24 33.03
N GLN A 614 20.31 -55.06 32.54
CA GLN A 614 19.47 -56.14 32.09
C GLN A 614 20.07 -56.93 30.93
N VAL A 615 20.63 -56.25 29.91
CA VAL A 615 21.34 -56.94 28.81
C VAL A 615 22.57 -57.71 29.29
N LYS A 616 23.29 -57.24 30.32
CA LYS A 616 24.43 -57.96 30.93
C LYS A 616 23.92 -59.21 31.65
N GLN A 617 22.85 -59.11 32.41
CA GLN A 617 22.29 -60.21 33.14
C GLN A 617 21.68 -61.29 32.21
N ASP A 618 21.03 -60.88 31.14
CA ASP A 618 20.55 -61.80 30.11
C ASP A 618 21.71 -62.51 29.36
N ASN A 619 22.80 -61.80 29.12
CA ASN A 619 23.98 -62.44 28.52
C ASN A 619 24.70 -63.37 29.45
N GLU A 620 24.74 -63.14 30.78
CA GLU A 620 25.25 -64.07 31.76
C GLU A 620 24.38 -65.30 31.88
N ASN A 621 23.08 -65.14 31.94
CA ASN A 621 22.11 -66.25 31.95
C ASN A 621 22.22 -67.12 30.68
N LYS A 622 22.40 -66.51 29.50
CA LYS A 622 22.66 -67.21 28.25
C LYS A 622 23.99 -68.00 28.27
N ARG A 623 25.03 -67.40 28.84
CA ARG A 623 26.36 -68.06 28.99
C ARG A 623 26.25 -69.24 29.94
N GLU A 624 25.46 -69.14 31.01
CA GLU A 624 25.28 -70.21 31.97
C GLU A 624 24.44 -71.35 31.40
N LEU A 625 23.40 -71.04 30.65
CA LEU A 625 22.61 -72.00 29.89
C LEU A 625 23.44 -72.73 28.83
N MET A 626 24.35 -72.05 28.14
CA MET A 626 25.29 -72.68 27.21
C MET A 626 26.30 -73.60 27.91
N ARG A 627 26.76 -73.24 29.10
CA ARG A 627 27.64 -74.08 29.90
C ARG A 627 26.95 -75.38 30.39
N GLN A 628 25.65 -75.25 30.75
CA GLN A 628 24.84 -76.41 31.13
C GLN A 628 24.54 -77.31 29.94
N THR A 629 24.20 -76.78 28.75
CA THR A 629 23.97 -77.55 27.57
C THR A 629 25.26 -78.19 27.01
N THR A 630 26.42 -77.54 27.14
CA THR A 630 27.71 -78.13 26.78
C THR A 630 28.13 -79.25 27.72
N LYS A 631 27.84 -79.13 29.05
CA LYS A 631 28.05 -80.21 30.04
C LYS A 631 27.12 -81.42 29.79
N ALA A 632 25.87 -81.16 29.43
CA ALA A 632 24.87 -82.17 29.10
C ALA A 632 25.32 -82.95 27.84
N HIS A 633 25.71 -82.24 26.74
CA HIS A 633 26.21 -82.91 25.56
C HIS A 633 27.52 -83.63 25.72
N ALA A 634 28.43 -83.16 26.63
CA ALA A 634 29.66 -83.89 26.98
C ALA A 634 29.39 -85.17 27.74
N THR A 635 28.36 -85.21 28.60
CA THR A 635 27.93 -86.39 29.32
C THR A 635 27.25 -87.36 28.39
N GLU A 636 26.44 -86.89 27.43
CA GLU A 636 25.74 -87.71 26.46
C GLU A 636 26.71 -88.36 25.47
N THR A 637 27.70 -87.65 25.00
CA THR A 637 28.79 -88.18 24.12
C THR A 637 29.72 -89.18 24.85
N THR A 638 29.94 -89.02 26.18
CA THR A 638 30.71 -89.94 26.91
C THR A 638 29.94 -91.27 27.19
N LEU A 639 28.63 -91.16 27.27
CA LEU A 639 27.75 -92.34 27.35
C LEU A 639 27.65 -93.10 26.01
N GLU A 640 27.54 -92.37 24.89
CA GLU A 640 27.59 -92.97 23.54
C GLU A 640 28.94 -93.62 23.23
N ALA A 641 30.08 -93.06 23.70
CA ALA A 641 31.40 -93.64 23.50
C ALA A 641 31.61 -94.95 24.27
N ARG A 642 30.91 -95.17 25.43
CA ARG A 642 30.95 -96.43 26.18
C ARG A 642 30.15 -97.52 25.48
N VAL A 643 29.22 -97.17 24.61
CA VAL A 643 28.34 -98.14 23.92
C VAL A 643 28.95 -98.55 22.59
N HIS A 644 29.79 -97.74 21.92
CA HIS A 644 30.26 -97.97 20.55
C HIS A 644 31.78 -98.06 20.36
N ASP A 645 32.59 -98.34 21.38
CA ASP A 645 34.05 -98.53 21.24
C ASP A 645 34.81 -97.51 20.38
N VAL A 646 34.45 -96.20 20.49
CA VAL A 646 35.07 -95.11 19.76
C VAL A 646 36.15 -94.43 20.60
N THR A 647 37.39 -94.27 20.04
CA THR A 647 38.49 -93.73 20.79
C THR A 647 38.28 -92.22 21.19
N PRO A 648 38.83 -91.82 22.36
CA PRO A 648 38.65 -90.44 22.90
C PRO A 648 39.05 -89.31 21.99
N GLU A 649 40.01 -89.52 21.06
CA GLU A 649 40.51 -88.51 20.13
C GLU A 649 39.49 -88.19 19.04
N GLN A 650 38.73 -89.18 18.52
CA GLN A 650 37.67 -88.95 17.51
C GLN A 650 36.49 -88.24 18.12
N LEU A 651 36.24 -88.42 19.39
CA LEU A 651 35.19 -87.66 20.13
C LEU A 651 35.54 -86.24 20.36
N LEU A 652 36.80 -85.96 20.70
CA LEU A 652 37.31 -84.57 20.85
C LEU A 652 37.29 -83.79 19.50
N ALA A 653 37.57 -84.47 18.39
CA ALA A 653 37.47 -83.84 17.08
C ALA A 653 36.05 -83.49 16.67
N LYS A 654 35.08 -84.36 16.94
CA LYS A 654 33.63 -84.13 16.67
C LYS A 654 33.07 -83.04 17.61
N THR A 655 33.48 -83.00 18.89
CA THR A 655 33.06 -81.98 19.82
C THR A 655 33.66 -80.59 19.47
N ARG A 656 34.89 -80.58 18.99
CA ARG A 656 35.52 -79.32 18.53
C ARG A 656 34.87 -78.78 17.27
N GLN A 657 34.45 -79.63 16.38
CA GLN A 657 33.73 -79.24 15.17
C GLN A 657 32.32 -78.74 15.44
N LYS A 658 31.59 -79.32 16.38
CA LYS A 658 30.26 -78.81 16.83
C LYS A 658 30.40 -77.49 17.61
N LEU A 659 31.42 -77.31 18.44
CA LEU A 659 31.70 -76.08 19.13
C LEU A 659 32.07 -74.96 18.17
N MET A 660 32.81 -75.23 17.11
CA MET A 660 33.11 -74.26 16.08
C MET A 660 31.89 -73.83 15.27
N GLN A 661 30.98 -74.73 14.98
CA GLN A 661 29.69 -74.40 14.35
C GLN A 661 28.77 -73.56 15.24
N LEU A 662 28.74 -73.81 16.53
CA LEU A 662 28.00 -72.99 17.51
C LEU A 662 28.63 -71.61 17.70
N TRP A 663 29.95 -71.50 17.66
CA TRP A 663 30.66 -70.25 17.78
C TRP A 663 30.42 -69.36 16.51
N THR A 664 30.41 -69.95 15.31
CA THR A 664 30.09 -69.25 14.08
C THR A 664 28.62 -68.80 14.07
N TYR A 665 27.71 -69.59 14.58
CA TYR A 665 26.28 -69.19 14.70
C TYR A 665 26.10 -68.06 15.71
N CYS A 666 26.82 -68.05 16.82
CA CYS A 666 26.77 -66.92 17.79
C CYS A 666 27.42 -65.66 17.23
N CYS A 667 28.51 -65.73 16.51
CA CYS A 667 29.13 -64.57 15.90
C CYS A 667 28.24 -63.93 14.77
N THR A 668 27.54 -64.73 13.97
CA THR A 668 26.60 -64.24 12.96
C THR A 668 25.33 -63.62 13.54
N THR A 669 24.84 -64.12 14.65
CA THR A 669 23.72 -63.49 15.37
C THR A 669 24.14 -62.21 16.07
N TRP A 670 25.36 -62.11 16.59
CA TRP A 670 25.88 -60.91 17.23
C TRP A 670 26.15 -59.80 16.21
N THR A 671 26.67 -60.07 15.02
CA THR A 671 26.85 -59.13 13.93
C THR A 671 25.50 -58.65 13.37
N ARG A 672 24.45 -59.45 13.32
CA ARG A 672 23.10 -59.03 12.90
C ARG A 672 22.46 -58.05 13.94
N THR A 673 22.65 -58.30 15.23
CA THR A 673 22.12 -57.43 16.30
C THR A 673 22.84 -56.08 16.33
N VAL A 674 24.15 -56.03 16.11
CA VAL A 674 24.95 -54.80 16.07
C VAL A 674 24.64 -53.98 14.80
N LEU A 675 24.33 -54.63 13.68
CA LEU A 675 23.92 -53.94 12.44
C LEU A 675 22.49 -53.38 12.55
N SER A 676 21.56 -54.03 13.28
CA SER A 676 20.23 -53.48 13.49
C SER A 676 20.23 -52.28 14.44
N VAL A 677 21.09 -52.24 15.44
CA VAL A 677 21.27 -51.09 16.33
C VAL A 677 21.93 -49.88 15.62
N LYS A 678 22.86 -50.12 14.68
CA LYS A 678 23.44 -49.07 13.86
C LYS A 678 22.46 -48.50 12.82
N SER A 679 21.53 -49.31 12.29
CA SER A 679 20.50 -48.81 11.36
C SER A 679 19.44 -47.96 12.07
N ILE A 680 19.12 -48.26 13.35
CA ILE A 680 18.18 -47.47 14.15
C ILE A 680 18.81 -46.11 14.56
N CYS A 681 20.10 -46.03 14.75
CA CYS A 681 20.81 -44.74 14.98
C CYS A 681 20.96 -43.91 13.71
N ALA A 682 21.06 -44.52 12.53
CA ALA A 682 21.22 -43.80 11.26
C ALA A 682 19.91 -43.18 10.75
N THR A 683 18.76 -43.76 11.08
CA THR A 683 17.43 -43.24 10.68
C THR A 683 16.92 -42.09 11.56
N LYS A 684 17.52 -41.84 12.73
CA LYS A 684 17.16 -40.68 13.56
C LYS A 684 17.87 -39.36 13.24
N ASN A 685 18.87 -39.38 12.37
CA ASN A 685 19.61 -38.17 11.98
C ASN A 685 19.26 -37.60 10.58
N SER A 686 18.22 -38.13 9.90
CA SER A 686 17.85 -37.69 8.55
C SER A 686 16.48 -36.99 8.45
N THR A 687 15.90 -36.54 9.57
CA THR A 687 14.67 -35.74 9.54
C THR A 687 14.86 -34.46 10.35
N LYS A 688 15.51 -33.48 9.74
CA LYS A 688 15.26 -32.06 9.95
C LYS A 688 15.60 -31.32 8.66
N PRO A 689 14.62 -30.51 8.12
CA PRO A 689 14.94 -29.54 7.06
C PRO A 689 15.78 -28.39 7.61
#